data_a8ed0af4dfab52fddb6200a7ceb1dc3e
#
_entry.id   a8ed0af4dfab52fddb6200a7ceb1dc3e
#
_cell.length_a   1.000
_cell.length_b   1.000
_cell.length_c   1.000
_cell.angle_alpha   90.00
_cell.angle_beta   90.00
_cell.angle_gamma   90.00
#
_symmetry.space_group_name_H-M   'P 1'
#
loop_
_entity.id
_entity.type
_entity.pdbx_description
1 polymer ?
#
loop_
_entity_poly.entity_id
_entity_poly.type
_entity_poly.pdbx_seq_one_letter_code
_entity_poly.pdbx_strand_id
1 'polypeptide(L)'
;MSRVAKKPDFVTISIYAVLAVFVIYFAASLGACFDLSSDEEGKVDFDNLANSLETTLMDTELVFEQVKAGGNALMFPLFTAFGIGLYVLMKVTGKKRFHRKGEEHGSSRWANKKEIALLLDKPPKPKNGEKKPRDQPKPKKGEFVMDNNIILTNDVKMSLNTRQTRKNLNVMVIGGSGSGKSRFYVKPNLMQANTSYVCTDPKGELLRSTGKMLKSYGYKIKVFNLIDMAHSHNYNPFNYIYDVDGNYSATAVIKMVNVLMKNTSKEGGGGGDQFWDDSTKALLAALCFYLVECEDKSMQNFSEVMKLLKKAEVKEGSDDYQSDLDLIFDALEFPEKYQTEEAEHNEQFKSLNLIDLAKSAKPASQYMCLKYYKDFKKAAGDTAKSILISTAVRLQAFNIPEVMDLTCCDNIHLEMIGDEKTVMYIIIPSSDDTFNFLAAMMYTQLFDVLYDRANFKHGGRLPFHVRCLLDEFANVGTIPRFEELLATMRSMEISANVIIQNLSQLKKMYKDSWENVLGNCDSLLFLGGQEPTTLEHVSKTLGKETIDTRFHNRTRGRNGSTSENDGILGRELMTVDELKVMKDNECILFVRGIYPFFCIKFVIEKHPNYKLLEDWDRNNAYLISDIKTVQYGYYDEQENEDLHSEPIDDSEGTSGNVVTKTEITDRRTSSEEALDQEFEQSVTIEDIIGNQVHTFIGAKEFPKDPKHGFAPANLDNTEMVVTAEPNLKPPFTEVTDESYLDSFDVI
;
A
#
# COMPACT_ATOMS: atom_id res chain seq x y z
N MET A 1 23.81 -19.46 16.22
CA MET A 1 24.24 -19.76 17.62
C MET A 1 25.46 -18.92 17.93
N SER A 2 25.34 -17.81 18.62
CA SER A 2 26.46 -16.95 19.02
C SER A 2 27.32 -17.73 20.01
N ARG A 3 28.51 -18.10 19.61
CA ARG A 3 29.54 -18.54 20.57
C ARG A 3 29.96 -17.31 21.41
N VAL A 4 29.28 -17.12 22.53
CA VAL A 4 29.78 -16.28 23.60
C VAL A 4 31.17 -16.79 23.94
N ALA A 5 32.23 -15.98 23.78
CA ALA A 5 33.55 -16.30 24.22
C ALA A 5 33.45 -16.67 25.70
N LYS A 6 33.59 -17.98 26.04
CA LYS A 6 33.62 -18.44 27.42
C LYS A 6 34.69 -17.65 28.14
N LYS A 7 34.33 -16.95 29.22
CA LYS A 7 35.33 -16.46 30.18
C LYS A 7 36.20 -17.66 30.53
N PRO A 8 37.55 -17.51 30.57
CA PRO A 8 38.40 -18.61 30.95
C PRO A 8 37.92 -19.19 32.29
N ASP A 9 37.67 -20.51 32.30
CA ASP A 9 37.20 -21.20 33.47
C ASP A 9 38.20 -21.00 34.61
N PHE A 10 37.72 -20.95 35.84
CA PHE A 10 38.53 -20.78 37.04
C PHE A 10 39.74 -21.74 37.07
N VAL A 11 39.55 -22.97 36.60
CA VAL A 11 40.60 -23.98 36.43
C VAL A 11 41.72 -23.50 35.50
N THR A 12 41.39 -22.89 34.35
CA THR A 12 42.38 -22.38 33.39
C THR A 12 43.19 -21.21 33.97
N ILE A 13 42.55 -20.31 34.72
CA ILE A 13 43.22 -19.20 35.42
C ILE A 13 44.14 -19.75 36.49
N SER A 14 43.69 -20.76 37.25
CA SER A 14 44.53 -21.39 38.28
C SER A 14 45.76 -22.08 37.72
N ILE A 15 45.62 -22.78 36.60
CA ILE A 15 46.76 -23.41 35.89
C ILE A 15 47.78 -22.35 35.47
N TYR A 16 47.38 -21.23 34.87
CA TYR A 16 48.31 -20.15 34.49
C TYR A 16 48.96 -19.47 35.70
N ALA A 17 48.21 -19.33 36.82
CA ALA A 17 48.79 -18.77 38.02
C ALA A 17 49.87 -19.69 38.64
N VAL A 18 49.60 -21.01 38.68
CA VAL A 18 50.60 -22.00 39.14
C VAL A 18 51.82 -21.99 38.24
N LEU A 19 51.64 -21.96 36.92
CA LEU A 19 52.73 -21.91 35.94
C LEU A 19 53.56 -20.61 36.08
N ALA A 20 52.91 -19.49 36.34
CA ALA A 20 53.62 -18.20 36.59
C ALA A 20 54.48 -18.25 37.88
N VAL A 21 53.94 -18.82 38.94
CA VAL A 21 54.68 -19.03 40.20
C VAL A 21 55.92 -19.93 39.98
N PHE A 22 55.77 -21.01 39.19
CA PHE A 22 56.86 -21.91 38.86
C PHE A 22 57.95 -21.22 38.02
N VAL A 23 57.57 -20.39 37.04
CA VAL A 23 58.52 -19.63 36.22
C VAL A 23 59.28 -18.58 37.06
N ILE A 24 58.60 -17.93 38.00
CA ILE A 24 59.25 -16.96 38.91
C ILE A 24 60.21 -17.65 39.86
N TYR A 25 59.82 -18.83 40.39
CA TYR A 25 60.68 -19.65 41.22
C TYR A 25 61.92 -20.11 40.47
N PHE A 26 61.75 -20.60 39.23
CA PHE A 26 62.87 -20.99 38.37
C PHE A 26 63.83 -19.83 38.08
N ALA A 27 63.30 -18.63 37.85
CA ALA A 27 64.11 -17.43 37.68
C ALA A 27 64.91 -17.07 38.95
N ALA A 28 64.31 -17.25 40.14
CA ALA A 28 64.99 -17.05 41.43
C ALA A 28 66.10 -18.09 41.62
N SER A 29 65.85 -19.35 41.29
CA SER A 29 66.88 -20.42 41.37
C SER A 29 68.04 -20.16 40.42
N LEU A 30 67.78 -19.68 39.20
CA LEU A 30 68.82 -19.25 38.27
C LEU A 30 69.65 -18.06 38.82
N GLY A 31 68.96 -17.07 39.39
CA GLY A 31 69.64 -15.91 39.99
C GLY A 31 70.52 -16.32 41.17
N ALA A 32 70.00 -17.20 42.03
CA ALA A 32 70.74 -17.78 43.17
C ALA A 32 71.96 -18.59 42.70
N CYS A 33 71.81 -19.34 41.61
CA CYS A 33 72.88 -20.08 40.97
C CYS A 33 74.00 -19.11 40.50
N PHE A 34 73.66 -17.99 39.86
CA PHE A 34 74.62 -16.98 39.46
C PHE A 34 75.31 -16.31 40.65
N ASP A 35 74.56 -16.00 41.71
CA ASP A 35 75.19 -15.36 42.91
C ASP A 35 76.10 -16.32 43.64
N LEU A 36 75.77 -17.62 43.72
CA LEU A 36 76.66 -18.65 44.32
C LEU A 36 77.88 -19.00 43.46
N SER A 37 77.83 -18.77 42.14
CA SER A 37 78.89 -19.06 41.19
C SER A 37 79.78 -17.84 40.89
N SER A 38 79.52 -16.68 41.54
CA SER A 38 80.29 -15.44 41.34
C SER A 38 81.34 -15.28 42.45
N ASP A 39 82.57 -14.84 42.09
CA ASP A 39 83.59 -14.46 43.05
C ASP A 39 83.35 -13.03 43.63
N GLU A 40 84.17 -12.60 44.62
CA GLU A 40 84.07 -11.28 45.25
C GLU A 40 84.24 -10.10 44.24
N GLU A 41 84.83 -10.36 43.04
CA GLU A 41 84.90 -9.40 41.97
C GLU A 41 83.72 -9.45 40.98
N GLY A 42 82.78 -10.33 41.16
CA GLY A 42 81.57 -10.45 40.33
C GLY A 42 81.76 -11.24 39.03
N LYS A 43 82.86 -12.01 38.89
CA LYS A 43 83.11 -12.90 37.78
C LYS A 43 82.48 -14.25 38.05
N VAL A 44 81.68 -14.73 37.10
CA VAL A 44 80.97 -16.02 37.20
C VAL A 44 81.95 -17.14 36.78
N ASP A 45 82.12 -18.12 37.69
CA ASP A 45 82.81 -19.37 37.40
C ASP A 45 81.85 -20.35 36.74
N PHE A 46 82.05 -20.58 35.46
CA PHE A 46 81.18 -21.45 34.63
C PHE A 46 81.28 -22.94 34.98
N ASP A 47 82.42 -23.38 35.56
CA ASP A 47 82.58 -24.79 35.92
C ASP A 47 81.81 -25.15 37.18
N ASN A 48 81.55 -24.20 38.07
CA ASN A 48 80.68 -24.32 39.23
C ASN A 48 79.22 -24.06 38.97
N LEU A 49 78.89 -23.43 37.85
CA LEU A 49 77.52 -23.04 37.51
C LEU A 49 76.59 -24.26 37.38
N ALA A 50 77.04 -25.35 36.75
CA ALA A 50 76.22 -26.55 36.57
C ALA A 50 75.90 -27.26 37.89
N ASN A 51 76.89 -27.32 38.81
CA ASN A 51 76.68 -27.92 40.14
C ASN A 51 75.78 -27.06 41.06
N SER A 52 75.99 -25.74 40.95
CA SER A 52 75.12 -24.78 41.70
C SER A 52 73.70 -24.78 41.20
N LEU A 53 73.43 -25.07 39.91
CA LEU A 53 72.11 -25.14 39.37
C LEU A 53 71.31 -26.35 39.88
N GLU A 54 71.98 -27.50 40.01
CA GLU A 54 71.31 -28.70 40.54
C GLU A 54 70.95 -28.51 42.03
N THR A 55 71.84 -27.91 42.82
CA THR A 55 71.59 -27.64 44.23
C THR A 55 70.53 -26.55 44.44
N THR A 56 70.52 -25.47 43.67
CA THR A 56 69.51 -24.41 43.81
C THR A 56 68.14 -24.82 43.30
N LEU A 57 68.03 -25.74 42.35
CA LEU A 57 66.71 -26.26 41.90
C LEU A 57 66.05 -27.16 42.90
N MET A 58 66.84 -27.91 43.71
CA MET A 58 66.35 -28.91 44.67
C MET A 58 66.18 -28.35 46.08
N ASP A 59 66.91 -27.32 46.45
CA ASP A 59 66.87 -26.74 47.78
C ASP A 59 66.16 -25.36 47.80
N THR A 60 64.88 -25.38 48.20
CA THR A 60 64.03 -24.18 48.28
C THR A 60 64.45 -23.23 49.41
N GLU A 61 65.05 -23.72 50.50
CA GLU A 61 65.52 -22.89 51.62
C GLU A 61 66.72 -22.06 51.22
N LEU A 62 67.67 -22.69 50.49
CA LEU A 62 68.85 -22.00 49.96
C LEU A 62 68.48 -20.88 48.98
N VAL A 63 67.54 -21.13 48.05
CA VAL A 63 67.05 -20.09 47.14
C VAL A 63 66.39 -18.95 47.90
N PHE A 64 65.62 -19.24 48.93
CA PHE A 64 64.95 -18.21 49.75
C PHE A 64 65.92 -17.36 50.56
N GLU A 65 67.01 -17.95 51.09
CA GLU A 65 68.07 -17.22 51.76
C GLU A 65 68.85 -16.31 50.77
N GLN A 66 69.19 -16.77 49.59
CA GLN A 66 69.83 -15.99 48.56
C GLN A 66 68.96 -14.82 48.08
N VAL A 67 67.66 -15.03 47.91
CA VAL A 67 66.70 -13.96 47.56
C VAL A 67 66.66 -12.89 48.69
N LYS A 68 66.75 -13.28 49.96
CA LYS A 68 66.86 -12.32 51.09
C LYS A 68 68.19 -11.58 51.11
N ALA A 69 69.28 -12.22 50.69
CA ALA A 69 70.57 -11.59 50.58
C ALA A 69 70.65 -10.54 49.46
N GLY A 70 69.76 -10.59 48.46
CA GLY A 70 69.70 -9.68 47.35
C GLY A 70 70.42 -10.20 46.12
N GLY A 71 71.01 -9.36 45.28
CA GLY A 71 71.75 -9.73 44.06
C GLY A 71 70.86 -10.24 42.93
N ASN A 72 71.42 -11.16 42.12
CA ASN A 72 70.70 -11.72 40.97
C ASN A 72 69.56 -12.61 41.37
N ALA A 73 69.65 -13.28 42.55
CA ALA A 73 68.58 -14.09 43.10
C ALA A 73 67.30 -13.31 43.35
N LEU A 74 67.39 -12.02 43.65
CA LEU A 74 66.25 -11.11 43.79
C LEU A 74 65.86 -10.46 42.47
N MET A 75 66.88 -10.06 41.66
CA MET A 75 66.59 -9.30 40.45
C MET A 75 65.93 -10.12 39.34
N PHE A 76 66.33 -11.38 39.13
CA PHE A 76 65.81 -12.24 38.07
C PHE A 76 64.30 -12.52 38.24
N PRO A 77 63.80 -12.94 39.43
CA PRO A 77 62.36 -13.11 39.62
C PRO A 77 61.60 -11.80 39.51
N LEU A 78 62.17 -10.65 39.96
CA LEU A 78 61.53 -9.34 39.78
C LEU A 78 61.39 -8.95 38.32
N PHE A 79 62.42 -9.12 37.47
CA PHE A 79 62.32 -8.88 36.04
C PHE A 79 61.35 -9.85 35.38
N THR A 80 61.35 -11.11 35.77
CA THR A 80 60.43 -12.11 35.27
C THR A 80 58.97 -11.80 35.62
N ALA A 81 58.72 -11.45 36.89
CA ALA A 81 57.42 -11.02 37.37
C ALA A 81 56.92 -9.74 36.65
N PHE A 82 57.81 -8.76 36.44
CA PHE A 82 57.54 -7.56 35.67
C PHE A 82 57.23 -7.90 34.20
N GLY A 83 58.00 -8.79 33.55
CA GLY A 83 57.75 -9.27 32.19
C GLY A 83 56.39 -9.97 32.06
N ILE A 84 56.05 -10.86 33.00
CA ILE A 84 54.74 -11.52 33.04
C ILE A 84 53.61 -10.48 33.25
N GLY A 85 53.79 -9.53 34.19
CA GLY A 85 52.86 -8.44 34.44
C GLY A 85 52.63 -7.58 33.18
N LEU A 86 53.71 -7.19 32.50
CA LEU A 86 53.67 -6.43 31.26
C LEU A 86 52.95 -7.23 30.17
N TYR A 87 53.22 -8.53 30.02
CA TYR A 87 52.53 -9.40 29.08
C TYR A 87 51.06 -9.50 29.38
N VAL A 88 50.67 -9.69 30.62
CA VAL A 88 49.24 -9.70 31.03
C VAL A 88 48.59 -8.35 30.75
N LEU A 89 49.28 -7.25 31.10
CA LEU A 89 48.79 -5.90 30.83
C LEU A 89 48.59 -5.68 29.31
N MET A 90 49.53 -6.07 28.47
CA MET A 90 49.41 -6.01 27.01
C MET A 90 48.23 -6.88 26.48
N LYS A 91 48.03 -8.08 27.04
CA LYS A 91 46.90 -8.93 26.69
C LYS A 91 45.53 -8.33 27.11
N VAL A 92 45.49 -7.69 28.26
CA VAL A 92 44.26 -7.06 28.78
C VAL A 92 43.98 -5.74 28.08
N THR A 93 45.00 -4.91 27.86
CA THR A 93 44.84 -3.61 27.17
C THR A 93 44.72 -3.75 25.65
N GLY A 94 45.47 -4.70 25.04
CA GLY A 94 45.40 -4.96 23.59
C GLY A 94 44.08 -5.50 23.07
N LYS A 95 43.20 -6.01 23.97
CA LYS A 95 41.86 -6.50 23.62
C LYS A 95 40.79 -5.42 23.50
N LYS A 96 41.11 -4.16 23.76
CA LYS A 96 40.15 -3.04 23.59
C LYS A 96 40.22 -2.41 22.17
N ARG A 97 40.33 -3.21 21.14
CA ARG A 97 39.90 -2.77 19.81
C ARG A 97 38.37 -2.96 19.80
N PHE A 98 37.68 -1.86 19.45
CA PHE A 98 36.20 -1.83 19.31
C PHE A 98 35.78 -2.68 18.10
N HIS A 99 35.93 -3.99 18.19
CA HIS A 99 35.35 -4.93 17.24
C HIS A 99 34.02 -5.38 17.80
N ARG A 100 32.93 -5.08 17.09
CA ARG A 100 31.65 -5.73 17.31
C ARG A 100 31.75 -7.15 16.77
N LYS A 101 32.29 -8.05 17.56
CA LYS A 101 32.59 -9.43 17.14
C LYS A 101 31.34 -10.13 16.63
N GLY A 102 31.30 -10.48 15.33
CA GLY A 102 30.17 -11.08 14.66
C GLY A 102 29.16 -10.07 14.10
N GLU A 103 29.47 -8.76 14.13
CA GLU A 103 28.63 -7.68 13.60
C GLU A 103 29.45 -6.68 12.77
N GLU A 104 30.69 -7.04 12.38
CA GLU A 104 31.65 -6.13 11.73
C GLU A 104 31.14 -5.62 10.36
N HIS A 105 30.42 -6.46 9.63
CA HIS A 105 29.89 -6.17 8.30
C HIS A 105 28.35 -6.05 8.26
N GLY A 106 27.69 -6.36 9.37
CA GLY A 106 26.24 -6.27 9.49
C GLY A 106 25.72 -7.09 10.67
N SER A 107 24.64 -6.60 11.29
CA SER A 107 23.99 -7.23 12.46
C SER A 107 22.61 -7.80 12.11
N SER A 108 22.26 -7.89 10.82
CA SER A 108 20.96 -8.41 10.39
C SER A 108 20.81 -9.88 10.80
N ARG A 109 19.62 -10.21 11.24
CA ARG A 109 19.22 -11.57 11.61
C ARG A 109 17.71 -11.73 11.49
N TRP A 110 17.25 -12.95 11.45
CA TRP A 110 15.82 -13.24 11.58
C TRP A 110 15.32 -12.97 12.99
N ALA A 111 14.10 -12.45 13.08
CA ALA A 111 13.41 -12.22 14.34
C ALA A 111 13.08 -13.54 15.06
N ASN A 112 12.95 -13.48 16.37
CA ASN A 112 12.66 -14.63 17.22
C ASN A 112 11.23 -14.55 17.82
N LYS A 113 10.78 -15.65 18.46
CA LYS A 113 9.45 -15.73 19.08
C LYS A 113 9.19 -14.67 20.16
N LYS A 114 10.23 -14.12 20.82
CA LYS A 114 10.05 -13.08 21.83
C LYS A 114 9.67 -11.75 21.20
N GLU A 115 10.11 -11.49 19.98
CA GLU A 115 9.80 -10.27 19.25
C GLU A 115 8.35 -10.26 18.75
N ILE A 116 7.76 -11.43 18.48
CA ILE A 116 6.32 -11.56 18.15
C ILE A 116 5.46 -11.04 19.32
N ALA A 117 5.85 -11.36 20.55
CA ALA A 117 5.11 -10.94 21.74
C ALA A 117 5.03 -9.40 21.94
N LEU A 118 5.87 -8.63 21.23
CA LEU A 118 5.81 -7.17 21.24
C LEU A 118 4.64 -6.61 20.41
N LEU A 119 4.13 -7.40 19.47
CA LEU A 119 3.06 -7.03 18.54
C LEU A 119 1.66 -7.41 19.06
N LEU A 120 1.59 -8.33 20.03
CA LEU A 120 0.33 -8.82 20.56
C LEU A 120 -0.21 -7.92 21.67
N ASP A 121 -1.51 -7.95 21.87
CA ASP A 121 -2.16 -7.30 23.00
C ASP A 121 -1.62 -7.85 24.32
N LYS A 122 -1.26 -6.92 25.22
CA LYS A 122 -0.93 -7.26 26.60
C LYS A 122 -2.18 -7.04 27.45
N PRO A 123 -2.66 -8.06 28.17
CA PRO A 123 -3.75 -7.85 29.08
C PRO A 123 -3.39 -6.72 30.06
N PRO A 124 -4.34 -5.83 30.38
CA PRO A 124 -4.10 -4.74 31.32
C PRO A 124 -3.56 -5.29 32.62
N LYS A 125 -2.43 -4.72 33.11
CA LYS A 125 -1.90 -5.11 34.42
C LYS A 125 -2.95 -4.76 35.46
N PRO A 126 -3.36 -5.69 36.34
CA PRO A 126 -4.26 -5.38 37.43
C PRO A 126 -3.65 -4.23 38.25
N LYS A 127 -4.45 -3.18 38.52
CA LYS A 127 -4.03 -2.12 39.43
C LYS A 127 -3.79 -2.74 40.81
N ASN A 128 -2.77 -2.24 41.52
CA ASN A 128 -2.44 -2.74 42.85
C ASN A 128 -3.69 -2.79 43.72
N GLY A 129 -4.06 -3.99 44.19
CA GLY A 129 -5.24 -4.24 45.02
C GLY A 129 -6.47 -4.82 44.30
N GLU A 130 -6.53 -4.81 42.98
CA GLU A 130 -7.59 -5.50 42.21
C GLU A 130 -7.25 -7.00 42.12
N LYS A 131 -8.15 -7.85 42.65
CA LYS A 131 -8.10 -9.29 42.40
C LYS A 131 -8.12 -9.47 40.86
N LYS A 132 -7.20 -10.32 40.34
CA LYS A 132 -7.24 -10.73 38.91
C LYS A 132 -8.71 -10.92 38.52
N PRO A 133 -9.20 -10.34 37.39
CA PRO A 133 -10.53 -10.63 36.93
C PRO A 133 -10.67 -12.15 36.92
N ARG A 134 -11.55 -12.68 37.78
CA ARG A 134 -11.90 -14.09 37.76
C ARG A 134 -12.24 -14.39 36.33
N ASP A 135 -11.55 -15.36 35.76
CA ASP A 135 -11.64 -15.86 34.37
C ASP A 135 -12.89 -15.35 33.66
N GLN A 136 -12.71 -14.52 32.64
CA GLN A 136 -13.78 -14.33 31.67
C GLN A 136 -14.23 -15.75 31.29
N PRO A 137 -15.54 -16.04 31.30
CA PRO A 137 -16.01 -17.39 31.00
C PRO A 137 -15.36 -17.81 29.71
N LYS A 138 -14.62 -18.94 29.76
CA LYS A 138 -14.03 -19.50 28.54
C LYS A 138 -15.13 -19.61 27.52
N PRO A 139 -14.94 -19.09 26.28
CA PRO A 139 -15.95 -19.15 25.24
C PRO A 139 -16.46 -20.59 25.15
N LYS A 140 -17.77 -20.77 25.05
CA LYS A 140 -18.36 -22.10 24.87
C LYS A 140 -17.70 -22.75 23.66
N LYS A 141 -17.46 -24.06 23.73
CA LYS A 141 -16.82 -24.82 22.66
C LYS A 141 -17.61 -24.57 21.35
N GLY A 142 -17.03 -23.79 20.41
CA GLY A 142 -17.67 -23.37 19.17
C GLY A 142 -18.05 -21.87 19.08
N GLU A 143 -17.93 -21.10 20.17
CA GLU A 143 -18.16 -19.67 20.16
C GLU A 143 -16.89 -18.94 19.69
N PHE A 144 -16.99 -18.22 18.56
CA PHE A 144 -15.90 -17.40 18.04
C PHE A 144 -15.81 -16.10 18.83
N VAL A 145 -14.74 -15.96 19.60
CA VAL A 145 -14.39 -14.66 20.20
C VAL A 145 -13.58 -13.88 19.16
N MET A 146 -14.08 -12.70 18.77
CA MET A 146 -13.36 -11.81 17.87
C MET A 146 -11.97 -11.50 18.43
N ASP A 147 -10.95 -11.93 17.71
CA ASP A 147 -9.55 -11.65 18.05
C ASP A 147 -9.24 -10.18 17.70
N ASN A 148 -8.80 -9.40 18.67
CA ASN A 148 -8.50 -7.96 18.50
C ASN A 148 -7.15 -7.73 17.79
N ASN A 149 -6.85 -8.54 16.80
CA ASN A 149 -5.60 -8.53 16.04
C ASN A 149 -5.87 -8.55 14.54
N ILE A 150 -4.90 -8.02 13.77
CA ILE A 150 -4.78 -8.27 12.34
C ILE A 150 -3.86 -9.47 12.11
N ILE A 151 -4.13 -10.24 11.07
CA ILE A 151 -3.32 -11.38 10.66
C ILE A 151 -2.30 -10.90 9.63
N LEU A 152 -1.01 -11.08 9.94
CA LEU A 152 0.09 -10.78 9.00
C LEU A 152 0.64 -12.04 8.36
N THR A 153 0.90 -13.08 9.17
CA THR A 153 1.37 -14.40 8.72
C THR A 153 0.74 -15.49 9.58
N ASN A 154 1.08 -16.76 9.35
CA ASN A 154 0.58 -17.87 10.19
C ASN A 154 0.94 -17.70 11.67
N ASP A 155 2.12 -17.14 11.94
CA ASP A 155 2.68 -17.07 13.30
C ASP A 155 2.67 -15.64 13.88
N VAL A 156 2.51 -14.63 13.04
CA VAL A 156 2.57 -13.22 13.44
C VAL A 156 1.22 -12.55 13.24
N LYS A 157 0.65 -12.09 14.34
CA LYS A 157 -0.51 -11.21 14.39
C LYS A 157 -0.10 -9.89 15.03
N MET A 158 -0.81 -8.81 14.73
CA MET A 158 -0.59 -7.50 15.35
C MET A 158 -1.88 -6.95 15.93
N SER A 159 -1.81 -6.44 17.16
CA SER A 159 -2.95 -5.87 17.87
C SER A 159 -3.51 -4.64 17.15
N LEU A 160 -4.83 -4.50 17.12
CA LEU A 160 -5.53 -3.28 16.66
C LEU A 160 -5.25 -2.09 17.60
N ASN A 161 -4.75 -2.31 18.81
CA ASN A 161 -4.42 -1.25 19.75
C ASN A 161 -3.10 -0.55 19.36
N THR A 162 -3.20 0.43 18.47
CA THR A 162 -2.05 1.20 17.95
C THR A 162 -1.31 2.00 19.03
N ARG A 163 -1.97 2.31 20.17
CA ARG A 163 -1.33 3.01 21.28
C ARG A 163 -0.36 2.10 22.02
N GLN A 164 -0.70 0.82 22.15
CA GLN A 164 0.12 -0.17 22.82
C GLN A 164 1.30 -0.63 21.98
N THR A 165 1.04 -0.97 20.71
CA THR A 165 2.08 -1.43 19.78
C THR A 165 2.99 -0.29 19.32
N ARG A 166 2.50 0.96 19.35
CA ARG A 166 3.13 2.15 18.79
C ARG A 166 3.42 2.00 17.27
N LYS A 167 2.67 1.13 16.61
CA LYS A 167 2.72 0.92 15.16
C LYS A 167 1.42 1.43 14.52
N ASN A 168 1.50 1.87 13.27
CA ASN A 168 0.29 2.03 12.48
C ASN A 168 -0.15 0.65 11.95
N LEU A 169 -1.36 0.57 11.45
CA LEU A 169 -1.93 -0.64 10.86
C LEU A 169 -1.88 -0.62 9.33
N ASN A 170 -1.14 0.35 8.76
CA ASN A 170 -0.88 0.37 7.33
C ASN A 170 0.09 -0.76 6.99
N VAL A 171 -0.27 -1.54 5.99
CA VAL A 171 0.50 -2.70 5.56
C VAL A 171 0.72 -2.62 4.06
N MET A 172 1.97 -2.68 3.63
CA MET A 172 2.31 -2.91 2.24
C MET A 172 2.42 -4.41 1.99
N VAL A 173 1.61 -4.94 1.09
CA VAL A 173 1.66 -6.36 0.69
C VAL A 173 2.12 -6.45 -0.74
N ILE A 174 3.25 -7.13 -0.97
CA ILE A 174 3.83 -7.31 -2.30
C ILE A 174 3.85 -8.80 -2.63
N GLY A 175 3.29 -9.13 -3.78
CA GLY A 175 3.31 -10.52 -4.24
C GLY A 175 2.93 -10.65 -5.71
N GLY A 176 3.72 -11.38 -6.46
CA GLY A 176 3.48 -11.63 -7.88
C GLY A 176 2.09 -12.23 -8.17
N SER A 177 1.75 -12.36 -9.45
CA SER A 177 0.53 -13.07 -9.85
C SER A 177 0.57 -14.51 -9.32
N GLY A 178 -0.53 -15.01 -8.78
CA GLY A 178 -0.61 -16.35 -8.20
C GLY A 178 0.03 -16.51 -6.80
N SER A 179 0.69 -15.48 -6.24
CA SER A 179 1.30 -15.57 -4.89
C SER A 179 0.29 -15.74 -3.75
N GLY A 180 -1.02 -15.62 -4.06
CA GLY A 180 -2.11 -15.82 -3.11
C GLY A 180 -2.39 -14.63 -2.19
N LYS A 181 -2.18 -13.39 -2.66
CA LYS A 181 -2.46 -12.15 -1.91
C LYS A 181 -3.85 -12.15 -1.26
N SER A 182 -4.89 -12.37 -2.05
CA SER A 182 -6.27 -12.41 -1.56
C SER A 182 -6.51 -13.59 -0.60
N ARG A 183 -6.00 -14.80 -0.92
CA ARG A 183 -6.17 -16.02 -0.12
C ARG A 183 -5.44 -15.98 1.22
N PHE A 184 -4.16 -15.55 1.23
CA PHE A 184 -3.33 -15.63 2.43
C PHE A 184 -3.33 -14.38 3.29
N TYR A 185 -3.83 -13.24 2.75
CA TYR A 185 -3.85 -11.97 3.48
C TYR A 185 -5.24 -11.32 3.56
N VAL A 186 -5.92 -11.08 2.42
CA VAL A 186 -7.18 -10.33 2.42
C VAL A 186 -8.30 -11.11 3.09
N LYS A 187 -8.63 -12.32 2.59
CA LYS A 187 -9.69 -13.16 3.15
C LYS A 187 -9.49 -13.48 4.64
N PRO A 188 -8.29 -13.86 5.14
CA PRO A 188 -8.07 -14.07 6.56
C PRO A 188 -8.38 -12.84 7.43
N ASN A 189 -8.08 -11.66 6.94
CA ASN A 189 -8.34 -10.42 7.66
C ASN A 189 -9.83 -10.01 7.63
N LEU A 190 -10.54 -10.28 6.55
CA LEU A 190 -12.02 -10.15 6.50
C LEU A 190 -12.71 -11.14 7.45
N MET A 191 -12.19 -12.37 7.54
CA MET A 191 -12.72 -13.38 8.46
C MET A 191 -12.57 -13.00 9.94
N GLN A 192 -11.68 -12.06 10.29
CA GLN A 192 -11.56 -11.57 11.66
C GLN A 192 -12.82 -10.80 12.10
N ALA A 193 -13.58 -10.19 11.22
CA ALA A 193 -14.83 -9.48 11.48
C ALA A 193 -14.72 -8.49 12.68
N ASN A 194 -13.59 -7.80 12.83
CA ASN A 194 -13.24 -7.01 14.01
C ASN A 194 -13.15 -5.50 13.76
N THR A 195 -13.27 -5.05 12.50
CA THR A 195 -13.23 -3.64 12.07
C THR A 195 -14.30 -3.39 11.02
N SER A 196 -14.60 -2.15 10.66
CA SER A 196 -15.25 -1.86 9.39
C SER A 196 -14.25 -2.02 8.25
N TYR A 197 -14.72 -2.43 7.08
CA TYR A 197 -13.85 -2.73 5.95
C TYR A 197 -14.29 -1.99 4.69
N VAL A 198 -13.31 -1.53 3.92
CA VAL A 198 -13.48 -1.10 2.53
C VAL A 198 -12.52 -1.92 1.68
N CYS A 199 -13.03 -2.69 0.75
CA CYS A 199 -12.25 -3.67 0.00
C CYS A 199 -12.31 -3.38 -1.49
N THR A 200 -11.16 -3.25 -2.15
CA THR A 200 -11.10 -3.41 -3.60
C THR A 200 -11.22 -4.89 -3.93
N ASP A 201 -12.11 -5.26 -4.82
CA ASP A 201 -12.40 -6.66 -5.21
C ASP A 201 -12.36 -6.82 -6.73
N PRO A 202 -11.19 -7.13 -7.34
CA PRO A 202 -11.01 -7.12 -8.79
C PRO A 202 -11.90 -8.09 -9.58
N LYS A 203 -12.55 -9.03 -8.91
CA LYS A 203 -13.36 -10.09 -9.56
C LYS A 203 -14.68 -10.38 -8.87
N GLY A 204 -15.05 -9.64 -7.84
CA GLY A 204 -16.19 -9.96 -6.98
C GLY A 204 -16.01 -11.22 -6.12
N GLU A 205 -14.79 -11.78 -6.07
CA GLU A 205 -14.50 -12.98 -5.27
C GLU A 205 -14.56 -12.76 -3.76
N LEU A 206 -14.15 -11.57 -3.30
CA LEU A 206 -14.16 -11.23 -1.88
C LEU A 206 -15.59 -11.09 -1.37
N LEU A 207 -16.44 -10.36 -2.11
CA LEU A 207 -17.86 -10.24 -1.80
C LEU A 207 -18.54 -11.61 -1.77
N ARG A 208 -18.39 -12.37 -2.84
CA ARG A 208 -19.02 -13.69 -2.98
C ARG A 208 -18.60 -14.64 -1.85
N SER A 209 -17.29 -14.68 -1.53
CA SER A 209 -16.75 -15.57 -0.52
C SER A 209 -17.07 -15.14 0.91
N THR A 210 -17.03 -13.83 1.23
CA THR A 210 -17.07 -13.34 2.62
C THR A 210 -18.35 -12.58 2.99
N GLY A 211 -19.12 -12.11 2.02
CA GLY A 211 -20.26 -11.22 2.25
C GLY A 211 -21.32 -11.84 3.15
N LYS A 212 -21.73 -13.11 2.89
CA LYS A 212 -22.73 -13.80 3.71
C LYS A 212 -22.26 -14.02 5.15
N MET A 213 -21.00 -14.36 5.33
CA MET A 213 -20.38 -14.47 6.65
C MET A 213 -20.44 -13.13 7.40
N LEU A 214 -19.98 -12.04 6.78
CA LEU A 214 -19.99 -10.72 7.42
C LEU A 214 -21.40 -10.22 7.72
N LYS A 215 -22.38 -10.46 6.83
CA LYS A 215 -23.79 -10.18 7.09
C LYS A 215 -24.28 -10.92 8.35
N SER A 216 -23.87 -12.17 8.55
CA SER A 216 -24.23 -12.94 9.76
C SER A 216 -23.59 -12.40 11.05
N TYR A 217 -22.49 -11.63 10.96
CA TYR A 217 -21.87 -10.89 12.07
C TYR A 217 -22.45 -9.48 12.26
N GLY A 218 -23.56 -9.14 11.59
CA GLY A 218 -24.26 -7.86 11.72
C GLY A 218 -23.60 -6.71 10.94
N TYR A 219 -22.83 -7.02 9.90
CA TYR A 219 -22.28 -5.98 9.01
C TYR A 219 -23.35 -5.53 8.00
N LYS A 220 -23.43 -4.22 7.79
CA LYS A 220 -24.07 -3.66 6.60
C LYS A 220 -23.16 -3.90 5.39
N ILE A 221 -23.74 -4.53 4.34
CA ILE A 221 -23.01 -4.82 3.10
C ILE A 221 -23.30 -3.70 2.10
N LYS A 222 -22.26 -3.02 1.64
CA LYS A 222 -22.31 -2.04 0.57
C LYS A 222 -21.46 -2.52 -0.60
N VAL A 223 -21.97 -2.35 -1.80
CA VAL A 223 -21.32 -2.83 -3.03
C VAL A 223 -21.30 -1.71 -4.07
N PHE A 224 -20.16 -1.36 -4.57
CA PHE A 224 -19.99 -0.51 -5.74
C PHE A 224 -19.35 -1.35 -6.84
N ASN A 225 -20.11 -1.63 -7.90
CA ASN A 225 -19.74 -2.63 -8.88
C ASN A 225 -19.58 -1.99 -10.27
N LEU A 226 -18.35 -1.91 -10.74
CA LEU A 226 -18.01 -1.37 -12.07
C LEU A 226 -17.92 -2.47 -13.15
N ILE A 227 -18.14 -3.76 -12.78
CA ILE A 227 -18.20 -4.87 -13.75
C ILE A 227 -19.64 -5.12 -14.18
N ASP A 228 -20.55 -5.14 -13.23
CA ASP A 228 -21.99 -5.35 -13.43
C ASP A 228 -22.72 -4.21 -12.71
N MET A 229 -22.83 -3.08 -13.41
CA MET A 229 -23.37 -1.83 -12.86
C MET A 229 -24.84 -1.93 -12.51
N ALA A 230 -25.58 -2.88 -13.09
CA ALA A 230 -26.99 -3.13 -12.78
C ALA A 230 -27.20 -3.72 -11.37
N HIS A 231 -26.16 -4.33 -10.80
CA HIS A 231 -26.16 -4.91 -9.46
C HIS A 231 -25.13 -4.17 -8.56
N SER A 232 -25.43 -2.91 -8.29
CA SER A 232 -24.59 -2.01 -7.50
C SER A 232 -25.45 -1.11 -6.62
N HIS A 233 -24.90 -0.59 -5.54
CA HIS A 233 -25.39 0.61 -4.90
C HIS A 233 -24.96 1.81 -5.72
N ASN A 234 -25.80 2.83 -5.75
CA ASN A 234 -25.54 4.08 -6.44
C ASN A 234 -24.56 4.95 -5.65
N TYR A 235 -23.69 5.63 -6.37
CA TYR A 235 -22.71 6.55 -5.81
C TYR A 235 -22.74 7.87 -6.57
N ASN A 236 -23.25 8.93 -5.94
CA ASN A 236 -23.22 10.26 -6.51
C ASN A 236 -22.14 11.12 -5.83
N PRO A 237 -21.06 11.50 -6.54
CA PRO A 237 -20.00 12.33 -5.98
C PRO A 237 -20.47 13.69 -5.42
N PHE A 238 -21.58 14.24 -5.91
CA PHE A 238 -22.13 15.50 -5.40
C PHE A 238 -22.70 15.38 -3.99
N ASN A 239 -23.08 14.20 -3.51
CA ASN A 239 -23.55 14.02 -2.14
C ASN A 239 -22.45 14.29 -1.09
N TYR A 240 -21.18 14.13 -1.46
CA TYR A 240 -20.02 14.24 -0.56
C TYR A 240 -19.27 15.58 -0.64
N ILE A 241 -19.89 16.61 -1.23
CA ILE A 241 -19.36 17.96 -1.23
C ILE A 241 -19.94 18.84 -0.12
N TYR A 242 -20.91 18.32 0.63
CA TYR A 242 -21.58 19.02 1.72
C TYR A 242 -20.91 18.73 3.07
N ASP A 243 -20.87 19.75 3.92
CA ASP A 243 -20.43 19.60 5.31
C ASP A 243 -21.56 19.04 6.21
N VAL A 244 -21.25 18.86 7.49
CA VAL A 244 -22.21 18.32 8.48
C VAL A 244 -23.41 19.25 8.73
N ASP A 245 -23.31 20.52 8.37
CA ASP A 245 -24.37 21.53 8.51
C ASP A 245 -25.21 21.68 7.23
N GLY A 246 -24.89 20.88 6.19
CA GLY A 246 -25.60 20.88 4.90
C GLY A 246 -25.20 21.98 3.94
N ASN A 247 -24.11 22.70 4.21
CA ASN A 247 -23.56 23.71 3.29
C ASN A 247 -22.55 23.05 2.35
N TYR A 248 -22.57 23.43 1.06
CA TYR A 248 -21.55 22.93 0.15
C TYR A 248 -20.17 23.52 0.43
N SER A 249 -19.15 22.70 0.27
CA SER A 249 -17.75 23.11 0.36
C SER A 249 -17.17 23.38 -1.03
N ALA A 250 -16.85 24.63 -1.35
CA ALA A 250 -16.18 24.98 -2.60
C ALA A 250 -14.87 24.20 -2.80
N THR A 251 -14.15 23.94 -1.70
CA THR A 251 -12.92 23.13 -1.74
C THR A 251 -13.22 21.69 -2.14
N ALA A 252 -14.33 21.10 -1.66
CA ALA A 252 -14.72 19.74 -1.99
C ALA A 252 -15.13 19.62 -3.48
N VAL A 253 -15.85 20.60 -4.02
CA VAL A 253 -16.16 20.68 -5.47
C VAL A 253 -14.87 20.71 -6.29
N ILE A 254 -13.91 21.56 -5.95
CA ILE A 254 -12.63 21.65 -6.67
C ILE A 254 -11.82 20.35 -6.53
N LYS A 255 -11.83 19.68 -5.37
CA LYS A 255 -11.19 18.37 -5.21
C LYS A 255 -11.83 17.32 -6.12
N MET A 256 -13.17 17.26 -6.19
CA MET A 256 -13.91 16.35 -7.07
C MET A 256 -13.50 16.56 -8.54
N VAL A 257 -13.49 17.80 -9.01
CA VAL A 257 -13.03 18.16 -10.36
C VAL A 257 -11.56 17.77 -10.59
N ASN A 258 -10.67 18.03 -9.63
CA ASN A 258 -9.25 17.64 -9.74
C ASN A 258 -9.03 16.13 -9.86
N VAL A 259 -9.80 15.33 -9.13
CA VAL A 259 -9.71 13.85 -9.19
C VAL A 259 -10.15 13.37 -10.56
N LEU A 260 -11.26 13.90 -11.06
CA LEU A 260 -11.74 13.59 -12.41
C LEU A 260 -10.68 13.93 -13.46
N MET A 261 -10.17 15.17 -13.44
CA MET A 261 -9.14 15.64 -14.36
C MET A 261 -7.90 14.75 -14.34
N LYS A 262 -7.39 14.42 -13.16
CA LYS A 262 -6.17 13.63 -12.99
C LYS A 262 -6.30 12.19 -13.50
N ASN A 263 -7.45 11.57 -13.31
CA ASN A 263 -7.66 10.16 -13.68
C ASN A 263 -8.25 9.97 -15.09
N THR A 264 -8.63 11.06 -15.78
CA THR A 264 -9.08 11.04 -17.18
C THR A 264 -8.08 11.67 -18.15
N SER A 265 -6.92 12.13 -17.68
CA SER A 265 -5.82 12.64 -18.52
C SER A 265 -5.08 11.49 -19.19
N LYS A 266 -4.79 11.59 -20.50
CA LYS A 266 -3.95 10.62 -21.21
C LYS A 266 -2.50 10.70 -20.69
N GLU A 267 -1.90 9.55 -20.34
CA GLU A 267 -0.47 9.47 -20.03
C GLU A 267 0.36 9.89 -21.24
N GLY A 268 1.16 10.94 -21.14
CA GLY A 268 2.14 11.32 -22.15
C GLY A 268 2.06 12.75 -22.72
N GLY A 269 1.15 13.59 -22.25
CA GLY A 269 1.12 15.02 -22.59
C GLY A 269 2.35 15.72 -22.04
N GLY A 270 3.32 16.03 -22.88
CA GLY A 270 4.51 16.82 -22.51
C GLY A 270 4.12 18.25 -22.20
N GLY A 271 4.92 18.95 -21.42
CA GLY A 271 4.78 20.28 -20.80
C GLY A 271 4.18 21.47 -21.55
N GLY A 272 3.34 21.24 -22.58
CA GLY A 272 2.54 22.26 -23.28
C GLY A 272 1.06 22.31 -22.86
N ASP A 273 0.58 21.33 -22.10
CA ASP A 273 -0.85 21.09 -21.87
C ASP A 273 -1.44 21.77 -20.62
N GLN A 274 -0.63 22.41 -19.78
CA GLN A 274 -1.12 22.97 -18.51
C GLN A 274 -2.21 24.04 -18.71
N PHE A 275 -2.07 24.89 -19.74
CA PHE A 275 -3.09 25.89 -20.06
C PHE A 275 -4.44 25.26 -20.42
N TRP A 276 -4.42 24.19 -21.24
CA TRP A 276 -5.62 23.46 -21.65
C TRP A 276 -6.29 22.76 -20.48
N ASP A 277 -5.50 22.12 -19.61
CA ASP A 277 -5.98 21.44 -18.41
C ASP A 277 -6.59 22.46 -17.41
N ASP A 278 -5.95 23.60 -17.19
CA ASP A 278 -6.46 24.65 -16.29
C ASP A 278 -7.75 25.28 -16.83
N SER A 279 -7.84 25.49 -18.13
CA SER A 279 -9.03 26.05 -18.78
C SER A 279 -10.19 25.04 -18.80
N THR A 280 -9.93 23.77 -19.10
CA THR A 280 -10.91 22.68 -19.02
C THR A 280 -11.44 22.52 -17.59
N LYS A 281 -10.53 22.61 -16.59
CA LYS A 281 -10.89 22.58 -15.18
C LYS A 281 -11.76 23.77 -14.78
N ALA A 282 -11.48 24.97 -15.29
CA ALA A 282 -12.29 26.15 -15.01
C ALA A 282 -13.72 25.97 -15.52
N LEU A 283 -13.91 25.52 -16.77
CA LEU A 283 -15.23 25.23 -17.31
C LEU A 283 -15.95 24.14 -16.49
N LEU A 284 -15.30 23.01 -16.24
CA LEU A 284 -15.90 21.91 -15.48
C LEU A 284 -16.29 22.37 -14.05
N ALA A 285 -15.45 23.17 -13.40
CA ALA A 285 -15.78 23.73 -12.10
C ALA A 285 -16.98 24.69 -12.17
N ALA A 286 -17.07 25.53 -13.23
CA ALA A 286 -18.20 26.43 -13.45
C ALA A 286 -19.52 25.66 -13.54
N LEU A 287 -19.54 24.56 -14.33
CA LEU A 287 -20.74 23.73 -14.49
C LEU A 287 -21.12 23.01 -13.19
N CYS A 288 -20.15 22.45 -12.48
CA CYS A 288 -20.41 21.80 -11.18
C CYS A 288 -20.93 22.80 -10.14
N PHE A 289 -20.35 24.01 -10.04
CA PHE A 289 -20.85 25.02 -9.13
C PHE A 289 -22.24 25.53 -9.52
N TYR A 290 -22.54 25.63 -10.82
CA TYR A 290 -23.89 25.99 -11.26
C TYR A 290 -24.95 25.03 -10.70
N LEU A 291 -24.75 23.73 -10.86
CA LEU A 291 -25.68 22.73 -10.31
C LEU A 291 -25.82 22.85 -8.79
N VAL A 292 -24.74 23.09 -8.07
CA VAL A 292 -24.76 23.17 -6.61
C VAL A 292 -25.39 24.48 -6.10
N GLU A 293 -25.24 25.58 -6.84
CA GLU A 293 -25.67 26.91 -6.43
C GLU A 293 -27.08 27.28 -6.94
N CYS A 294 -27.54 26.65 -8.04
CA CYS A 294 -28.75 27.05 -8.76
C CYS A 294 -29.78 25.94 -8.94
N GLU A 295 -29.40 24.66 -8.82
CA GLU A 295 -30.29 23.53 -9.09
C GLU A 295 -30.56 22.72 -7.82
N ASP A 296 -31.71 22.02 -7.81
CA ASP A 296 -32.09 21.13 -6.73
C ASP A 296 -31.13 19.95 -6.59
N LYS A 297 -31.06 19.34 -5.41
CA LYS A 297 -30.15 18.22 -5.10
C LYS A 297 -30.34 17.02 -6.04
N SER A 298 -31.56 16.77 -6.51
CA SER A 298 -31.87 15.71 -7.46
C SER A 298 -31.20 15.88 -8.82
N MET A 299 -30.90 17.15 -9.20
CA MET A 299 -30.22 17.50 -10.44
C MET A 299 -28.69 17.58 -10.30
N GLN A 300 -28.15 17.39 -9.10
CA GLN A 300 -26.73 17.52 -8.83
C GLN A 300 -26.00 16.21 -9.10
N ASN A 301 -25.71 15.90 -10.36
CA ASN A 301 -24.94 14.75 -10.80
C ASN A 301 -24.18 15.05 -12.11
N PHE A 302 -23.25 14.18 -12.49
CA PHE A 302 -22.43 14.42 -13.69
C PHE A 302 -23.21 14.28 -15.00
N SER A 303 -24.32 13.56 -15.01
CA SER A 303 -25.21 13.50 -16.20
C SER A 303 -25.83 14.86 -16.48
N GLU A 304 -26.22 15.60 -15.45
CA GLU A 304 -26.70 16.98 -15.59
C GLU A 304 -25.58 17.95 -15.99
N VAL A 305 -24.33 17.74 -15.49
CA VAL A 305 -23.17 18.50 -16.00
C VAL A 305 -23.00 18.31 -17.50
N MET A 306 -23.18 17.09 -18.01
CA MET A 306 -23.12 16.81 -19.46
C MET A 306 -24.25 17.48 -20.23
N LYS A 307 -25.47 17.51 -19.69
CA LYS A 307 -26.59 18.22 -20.34
C LYS A 307 -26.34 19.74 -20.42
N LEU A 308 -25.75 20.34 -19.36
CA LEU A 308 -25.33 21.72 -19.38
C LEU A 308 -24.23 21.97 -20.40
N LEU A 309 -23.23 21.08 -20.50
CA LEU A 309 -22.16 21.20 -21.47
C LEU A 309 -22.68 21.15 -22.90
N LYS A 310 -23.70 20.33 -23.20
CA LYS A 310 -24.34 20.28 -24.53
C LYS A 310 -25.01 21.59 -24.94
N LYS A 311 -25.36 22.46 -23.99
CA LYS A 311 -25.89 23.81 -24.24
C LYS A 311 -24.82 24.82 -24.62
N ALA A 312 -23.52 24.44 -24.53
CA ALA A 312 -22.38 25.27 -24.90
C ALA A 312 -22.04 25.06 -26.39
N GLU A 313 -22.50 25.92 -27.23
CA GLU A 313 -22.13 25.95 -28.66
C GLU A 313 -21.17 27.10 -28.94
N VAL A 314 -20.22 26.89 -29.88
CA VAL A 314 -19.37 27.95 -30.43
C VAL A 314 -19.54 27.96 -31.95
N LYS A 315 -20.07 29.07 -32.50
CA LYS A 315 -20.17 29.29 -33.93
C LYS A 315 -18.93 29.97 -34.48
N GLU A 316 -18.34 29.42 -35.53
CA GLU A 316 -17.20 30.02 -36.19
C GLU A 316 -17.61 31.31 -36.94
N GLY A 317 -16.81 32.38 -36.76
CA GLY A 317 -16.98 33.64 -37.48
C GLY A 317 -18.00 34.61 -36.90
N SER A 318 -18.52 34.41 -35.72
CA SER A 318 -19.40 35.35 -34.99
C SER A 318 -18.96 35.52 -33.56
N ASP A 319 -18.23 36.61 -33.29
CA ASP A 319 -17.80 36.94 -31.91
C ASP A 319 -18.97 37.36 -31.01
N ASP A 320 -20.13 37.68 -31.60
CA ASP A 320 -21.34 38.10 -30.89
C ASP A 320 -22.33 36.93 -30.60
N TYR A 321 -22.00 35.69 -31.01
CA TYR A 321 -22.90 34.57 -30.79
C TYR A 321 -22.89 34.14 -29.32
N GLN A 322 -24.08 34.08 -28.71
CA GLN A 322 -24.31 33.56 -27.37
C GLN A 322 -24.97 32.19 -27.43
N SER A 323 -24.34 31.21 -26.85
CA SER A 323 -24.94 29.87 -26.71
C SER A 323 -26.01 29.89 -25.59
N ASP A 324 -26.82 28.85 -25.53
CA ASP A 324 -27.77 28.65 -24.42
C ASP A 324 -27.08 28.64 -23.05
N LEU A 325 -25.89 28.08 -22.99
CA LEU A 325 -25.08 28.14 -21.75
C LEU A 325 -24.67 29.59 -21.42
N ASP A 326 -24.27 30.39 -22.42
CA ASP A 326 -23.95 31.81 -22.19
C ASP A 326 -25.14 32.59 -21.65
N LEU A 327 -26.35 32.33 -22.18
CA LEU A 327 -27.58 32.98 -21.72
C LEU A 327 -27.91 32.62 -20.26
N ILE A 328 -27.68 31.34 -19.86
CA ILE A 328 -27.86 30.89 -18.48
C ILE A 328 -26.95 31.67 -17.53
N PHE A 329 -25.66 31.82 -17.85
CA PHE A 329 -24.72 32.53 -17.02
C PHE A 329 -24.95 34.09 -17.07
N ASP A 330 -25.38 34.63 -18.22
CA ASP A 330 -25.75 36.04 -18.36
C ASP A 330 -26.99 36.37 -17.49
N ALA A 331 -27.96 35.45 -17.39
CA ALA A 331 -29.12 35.63 -16.53
C ALA A 331 -28.78 35.69 -15.02
N LEU A 332 -27.72 34.99 -14.61
CA LEU A 332 -27.21 35.10 -13.23
C LEU A 332 -26.37 36.37 -13.02
N GLU A 333 -25.68 36.86 -14.05
CA GLU A 333 -24.82 38.04 -13.95
C GLU A 333 -25.60 39.33 -14.07
N PHE A 334 -26.60 39.36 -14.96
CA PHE A 334 -27.42 40.56 -15.28
C PHE A 334 -28.93 40.21 -15.21
N PRO A 335 -29.46 39.83 -14.04
CA PRO A 335 -30.85 39.37 -13.93
C PRO A 335 -31.88 40.38 -14.37
N GLU A 336 -31.56 41.68 -14.32
CA GLU A 336 -32.43 42.75 -14.77
C GLU A 336 -32.77 42.70 -16.27
N LYS A 337 -31.92 42.10 -17.11
CA LYS A 337 -32.19 41.92 -18.56
C LYS A 337 -33.31 40.94 -18.83
N TYR A 338 -33.50 39.97 -17.92
CA TYR A 338 -34.44 38.85 -18.06
C TYR A 338 -35.73 39.01 -17.27
N GLN A 339 -35.88 40.14 -16.54
CA GLN A 339 -37.07 40.47 -15.77
C GLN A 339 -37.94 41.55 -16.47
N THR A 340 -37.84 41.66 -17.79
CA THR A 340 -38.60 42.63 -18.61
C THR A 340 -39.82 41.97 -19.25
N GLU A 341 -40.85 42.77 -19.62
CA GLU A 341 -42.01 42.26 -20.35
C GLU A 341 -41.64 41.62 -21.71
N GLU A 342 -40.57 42.12 -22.37
CA GLU A 342 -40.07 41.56 -23.61
C GLU A 342 -39.42 40.18 -23.38
N ALA A 343 -38.69 40.02 -22.30
CA ALA A 343 -38.09 38.73 -21.91
C ALA A 343 -39.15 37.67 -21.62
N GLU A 344 -40.28 38.05 -21.01
CA GLU A 344 -41.40 37.15 -20.76
C GLU A 344 -42.11 36.63 -22.04
N HIS A 345 -41.88 37.26 -23.21
CA HIS A 345 -42.42 36.82 -24.49
C HIS A 345 -41.39 36.02 -25.33
N ASN A 346 -40.17 35.95 -24.91
CA ASN A 346 -39.11 35.22 -25.62
C ASN A 346 -39.20 33.72 -25.33
N GLU A 347 -39.50 32.90 -26.37
CA GLU A 347 -39.64 31.45 -26.23
C GLU A 347 -38.37 30.75 -25.81
N GLN A 348 -37.19 31.20 -26.30
CA GLN A 348 -35.91 30.65 -25.89
C GLN A 348 -35.64 30.89 -24.39
N PHE A 349 -35.98 32.06 -23.88
CA PHE A 349 -35.81 32.39 -22.45
C PHE A 349 -36.75 31.55 -21.57
N LYS A 350 -37.94 31.26 -22.08
CA LYS A 350 -38.89 30.33 -21.40
C LYS A 350 -38.39 28.91 -21.40
N SER A 351 -37.92 28.41 -22.55
CA SER A 351 -37.43 27.02 -22.68
C SER A 351 -36.21 26.74 -21.79
N LEU A 352 -35.37 27.78 -21.57
CA LEU A 352 -34.21 27.71 -20.70
C LEU A 352 -34.50 28.10 -19.25
N ASN A 353 -35.76 28.44 -18.91
CA ASN A 353 -36.20 28.88 -17.57
C ASN A 353 -35.41 30.10 -17.02
N LEU A 354 -34.89 30.98 -17.91
CA LEU A 354 -34.03 32.08 -17.54
C LEU A 354 -34.74 33.14 -16.69
N ILE A 355 -36.05 33.29 -16.87
CA ILE A 355 -36.86 34.27 -16.15
C ILE A 355 -36.94 33.90 -14.66
N ASP A 356 -37.20 32.66 -14.34
CA ASP A 356 -37.28 32.20 -12.95
C ASP A 356 -35.89 32.13 -12.31
N LEU A 357 -34.88 31.75 -13.08
CA LEU A 357 -33.49 31.81 -12.69
C LEU A 357 -33.10 33.27 -12.32
N ALA A 358 -33.43 34.23 -13.16
CA ALA A 358 -33.15 35.64 -12.90
C ALA A 358 -33.94 36.20 -11.70
N LYS A 359 -35.19 35.79 -11.48
CA LYS A 359 -36.00 36.18 -10.31
C LYS A 359 -35.43 35.65 -9.00
N SER A 360 -34.82 34.50 -9.01
CA SER A 360 -34.19 33.84 -7.84
C SER A 360 -32.72 34.21 -7.65
N ALA A 361 -32.13 35.01 -8.59
CA ALA A 361 -30.71 35.25 -8.62
C ALA A 361 -30.24 36.06 -7.39
N LYS A 362 -29.16 35.58 -6.78
CA LYS A 362 -28.37 36.30 -5.75
C LYS A 362 -27.45 37.32 -6.41
N PRO A 363 -26.87 38.25 -5.66
CA PRO A 363 -25.84 39.15 -6.21
C PRO A 363 -24.74 38.38 -6.92
N ALA A 364 -24.37 38.77 -8.14
CA ALA A 364 -23.39 38.07 -8.99
C ALA A 364 -22.05 37.74 -8.29
N SER A 365 -21.63 38.55 -7.33
CA SER A 365 -20.41 38.33 -6.55
C SER A 365 -20.44 37.07 -5.64
N GLN A 366 -21.62 36.57 -5.32
CA GLN A 366 -21.82 35.42 -4.45
C GLN A 366 -21.74 34.09 -5.18
N TYR A 367 -21.81 34.09 -6.53
CA TYR A 367 -21.74 32.86 -7.32
C TYR A 367 -20.28 32.46 -7.64
N MET A 368 -19.89 31.27 -7.23
CA MET A 368 -18.62 30.68 -7.64
C MET A 368 -18.66 30.25 -9.10
N CYS A 369 -19.79 29.78 -9.57
CA CYS A 369 -19.97 29.35 -10.98
C CYS A 369 -19.64 30.49 -11.95
N LEU A 370 -20.11 31.72 -11.70
CA LEU A 370 -19.79 32.89 -12.54
C LEU A 370 -18.30 33.23 -12.56
N LYS A 371 -17.58 33.10 -11.44
CA LYS A 371 -16.14 33.37 -11.38
C LYS A 371 -15.37 32.43 -12.30
N TYR A 372 -15.64 31.13 -12.21
CA TYR A 372 -14.98 30.10 -13.04
C TYR A 372 -15.42 30.19 -14.49
N TYR A 373 -16.69 30.51 -14.77
CA TYR A 373 -17.16 30.68 -16.14
C TYR A 373 -16.48 31.89 -16.84
N LYS A 374 -16.30 32.99 -16.14
CA LYS A 374 -15.54 34.14 -16.65
C LYS A 374 -14.08 33.80 -16.95
N ASP A 375 -13.46 32.93 -16.15
CA ASP A 375 -12.11 32.49 -16.44
C ASP A 375 -12.06 31.65 -17.74
N PHE A 376 -13.04 30.77 -17.98
CA PHE A 376 -13.19 30.06 -19.23
C PHE A 376 -13.42 31.02 -20.42
N LYS A 377 -14.29 32.02 -20.28
CA LYS A 377 -14.62 32.99 -21.35
C LYS A 377 -13.46 33.93 -21.74
N LYS A 378 -12.36 33.91 -21.00
CA LYS A 378 -11.12 34.59 -21.42
C LYS A 378 -10.46 33.92 -22.62
N ALA A 379 -10.78 32.66 -22.87
CA ALA A 379 -10.40 31.92 -24.06
C ALA A 379 -11.36 32.31 -25.20
N ALA A 380 -10.82 32.73 -26.35
CA ALA A 380 -11.61 33.17 -27.51
C ALA A 380 -11.61 32.13 -28.65
N GLY A 381 -12.69 32.11 -29.42
CA GLY A 381 -12.79 31.41 -30.73
C GLY A 381 -12.38 29.92 -30.68
N ASP A 382 -11.41 29.51 -31.48
CA ASP A 382 -10.94 28.13 -31.59
C ASP A 382 -10.41 27.54 -30.28
N THR A 383 -9.91 28.37 -29.40
CA THR A 383 -9.45 27.96 -28.06
C THR A 383 -10.63 27.50 -27.20
N ALA A 384 -11.73 28.26 -27.18
CA ALA A 384 -12.93 27.90 -26.44
C ALA A 384 -13.54 26.58 -26.97
N LYS A 385 -13.60 26.39 -28.29
CA LYS A 385 -14.05 25.14 -28.94
C LYS A 385 -13.19 23.95 -28.50
N SER A 386 -11.88 24.11 -28.48
CA SER A 386 -10.96 23.04 -28.05
C SER A 386 -11.14 22.69 -26.56
N ILE A 387 -11.43 23.68 -25.69
CA ILE A 387 -11.73 23.45 -24.27
C ILE A 387 -13.04 22.69 -24.10
N LEU A 388 -14.09 23.04 -24.87
CA LEU A 388 -15.38 22.33 -24.86
C LEU A 388 -15.19 20.85 -25.24
N ILE A 389 -14.46 20.56 -26.33
CA ILE A 389 -14.16 19.21 -26.76
C ILE A 389 -13.37 18.46 -25.67
N SER A 390 -12.34 19.08 -25.10
CA SER A 390 -11.56 18.47 -24.03
C SER A 390 -12.43 18.11 -22.83
N THR A 391 -13.35 19.01 -22.44
CA THR A 391 -14.30 18.80 -21.35
C THR A 391 -15.27 17.64 -21.66
N ALA A 392 -15.82 17.63 -22.88
CA ALA A 392 -16.73 16.57 -23.34
C ALA A 392 -16.07 15.18 -23.32
N VAL A 393 -14.83 15.09 -23.81
CA VAL A 393 -14.05 13.82 -23.79
C VAL A 393 -13.85 13.30 -22.36
N ARG A 394 -13.57 14.18 -21.39
CA ARG A 394 -13.39 13.79 -19.98
C ARG A 394 -14.68 13.33 -19.33
N LEU A 395 -15.80 13.85 -19.74
CA LEU A 395 -17.13 13.49 -19.23
C LEU A 395 -17.83 12.39 -20.03
N GLN A 396 -17.23 11.91 -21.13
CA GLN A 396 -17.87 10.98 -22.06
C GLN A 396 -18.43 9.72 -21.38
N ALA A 397 -17.78 9.24 -20.34
CA ALA A 397 -18.23 8.08 -19.58
C ALA A 397 -19.64 8.26 -18.99
N PHE A 398 -20.03 9.49 -18.64
CA PHE A 398 -21.33 9.80 -18.06
C PHE A 398 -22.48 9.90 -19.09
N ASN A 399 -22.22 9.66 -20.38
CA ASN A 399 -23.24 9.46 -21.39
C ASN A 399 -23.69 7.98 -21.50
N ILE A 400 -22.96 7.08 -20.85
CA ILE A 400 -23.29 5.65 -20.86
C ILE A 400 -24.45 5.41 -19.88
N PRO A 401 -25.57 4.80 -20.30
CA PRO A 401 -26.78 4.65 -19.46
C PRO A 401 -26.48 3.98 -18.12
N GLU A 402 -25.66 2.95 -18.11
CA GLU A 402 -25.30 2.22 -16.88
C GLU A 402 -24.49 3.10 -15.89
N VAL A 403 -23.65 4.01 -16.40
CA VAL A 403 -22.93 4.98 -15.57
C VAL A 403 -23.84 6.10 -15.11
N MET A 404 -24.76 6.53 -15.95
CA MET A 404 -25.79 7.50 -15.55
C MET A 404 -26.63 6.96 -14.39
N ASP A 405 -27.14 5.74 -14.53
CA ASP A 405 -27.89 5.05 -13.46
C ASP A 405 -27.03 4.95 -12.18
N LEU A 406 -25.80 4.48 -12.30
CA LEU A 406 -24.91 4.26 -11.17
C LEU A 406 -24.59 5.55 -10.38
N THR A 407 -24.59 6.73 -11.05
CA THR A 407 -24.15 8.00 -10.46
C THR A 407 -25.23 9.05 -10.29
N CYS A 408 -26.51 8.71 -10.56
CA CYS A 408 -27.63 9.66 -10.46
C CYS A 408 -27.97 10.05 -9.02
N CYS A 409 -27.86 9.12 -8.09
CA CYS A 409 -28.20 9.30 -6.68
C CYS A 409 -27.17 8.60 -5.78
N ASP A 410 -27.31 8.68 -4.46
CA ASP A 410 -26.44 8.00 -3.51
C ASP A 410 -27.23 7.15 -2.51
N ASN A 411 -26.86 5.88 -2.41
CA ASN A 411 -27.34 4.96 -1.38
C ASN A 411 -26.21 4.13 -0.75
N ILE A 412 -24.96 4.50 -1.03
CA ILE A 412 -23.78 3.93 -0.38
C ILE A 412 -23.64 4.45 1.05
N HIS A 413 -23.80 5.77 1.26
CA HIS A 413 -23.65 6.44 2.55
C HIS A 413 -22.26 6.25 3.15
N LEU A 414 -21.21 6.83 2.50
CA LEU A 414 -19.81 6.73 2.93
C LEU A 414 -19.60 7.20 4.38
N GLU A 415 -20.43 8.13 4.86
CA GLU A 415 -20.41 8.66 6.22
C GLU A 415 -20.72 7.62 7.30
N MET A 416 -21.39 6.51 6.94
CA MET A 416 -21.77 5.46 7.88
C MET A 416 -20.65 4.44 8.12
N ILE A 417 -19.63 4.39 7.24
CA ILE A 417 -18.60 3.33 7.28
C ILE A 417 -17.78 3.38 8.56
N GLY A 418 -17.53 4.56 9.13
CA GLY A 418 -16.81 4.70 10.40
C GLY A 418 -17.71 4.72 11.64
N ASP A 419 -19.01 4.94 11.46
CA ASP A 419 -19.98 5.06 12.53
C ASP A 419 -20.60 3.70 12.91
N GLU A 420 -20.71 2.79 11.93
CA GLU A 420 -21.33 1.48 12.10
C GLU A 420 -20.41 0.37 11.55
N LYS A 421 -20.71 -0.89 11.94
CA LYS A 421 -20.06 -2.06 11.35
C LYS A 421 -20.47 -2.23 9.89
N THR A 422 -19.66 -1.75 8.99
CA THR A 422 -19.93 -1.78 7.55
C THR A 422 -18.78 -2.47 6.83
N VAL A 423 -19.13 -3.24 5.81
CA VAL A 423 -18.16 -3.67 4.79
C VAL A 423 -18.62 -3.19 3.42
N MET A 424 -17.72 -2.49 2.76
CA MET A 424 -17.91 -1.99 1.41
C MET A 424 -17.00 -2.74 0.45
N TYR A 425 -17.55 -3.29 -0.61
CA TYR A 425 -16.82 -3.94 -1.69
C TYR A 425 -16.86 -3.05 -2.93
N ILE A 426 -15.69 -2.68 -3.43
CA ILE A 426 -15.51 -1.90 -4.66
C ILE A 426 -14.99 -2.86 -5.72
N ILE A 427 -15.89 -3.30 -6.60
CA ILE A 427 -15.61 -4.28 -7.64
C ILE A 427 -15.15 -3.54 -8.89
N ILE A 428 -13.88 -3.73 -9.26
CA ILE A 428 -13.21 -3.01 -10.36
C ILE A 428 -12.66 -4.04 -11.36
N PRO A 429 -12.93 -3.91 -12.67
CA PRO A 429 -12.39 -4.86 -13.66
C PRO A 429 -10.84 -4.80 -13.67
N SER A 430 -10.21 -5.98 -13.77
CA SER A 430 -8.74 -6.08 -13.81
C SER A 430 -8.15 -5.78 -15.19
N SER A 431 -8.96 -5.85 -16.24
CA SER A 431 -8.53 -5.74 -17.65
C SER A 431 -8.93 -4.44 -18.32
N ASP A 432 -9.73 -3.62 -17.66
CA ASP A 432 -10.26 -2.37 -18.18
C ASP A 432 -10.13 -1.27 -17.12
N ASP A 433 -9.55 -0.14 -17.50
CA ASP A 433 -9.33 1.01 -16.63
C ASP A 433 -10.27 2.20 -16.91
N THR A 434 -11.20 2.04 -17.86
CA THR A 434 -12.10 3.09 -18.36
C THR A 434 -12.86 3.78 -17.20
N PHE A 435 -13.32 3.04 -16.20
CA PHE A 435 -14.13 3.56 -15.09
C PHE A 435 -13.35 3.68 -13.77
N ASN A 436 -12.05 3.48 -13.76
CA ASN A 436 -11.23 3.52 -12.54
C ASN A 436 -11.23 4.91 -11.88
N PHE A 437 -11.49 5.97 -12.66
CA PHE A 437 -11.63 7.33 -12.12
C PHE A 437 -12.78 7.44 -11.09
N LEU A 438 -13.87 6.67 -11.24
CA LEU A 438 -14.96 6.64 -10.26
C LEU A 438 -14.50 6.01 -8.94
N ALA A 439 -13.71 4.94 -9.01
CA ALA A 439 -13.14 4.33 -7.81
C ALA A 439 -12.14 5.27 -7.11
N ALA A 440 -11.27 5.96 -7.88
CA ALA A 440 -10.35 6.95 -7.32
C ALA A 440 -11.07 8.12 -6.68
N MET A 441 -12.18 8.58 -7.27
CA MET A 441 -13.04 9.62 -6.74
C MET A 441 -13.69 9.17 -5.43
N MET A 442 -14.28 7.98 -5.42
CA MET A 442 -14.90 7.39 -4.23
C MET A 442 -13.91 7.25 -3.08
N TYR A 443 -12.71 6.72 -3.31
CA TYR A 443 -11.69 6.63 -2.26
C TYR A 443 -11.25 8.00 -1.75
N THR A 444 -11.13 8.98 -2.63
CA THR A 444 -10.76 10.35 -2.22
C THR A 444 -11.84 10.94 -1.31
N GLN A 445 -13.11 10.83 -1.71
CA GLN A 445 -14.23 11.33 -0.90
C GLN A 445 -14.42 10.52 0.37
N LEU A 446 -14.25 9.19 0.32
CA LEU A 446 -14.29 8.34 1.51
C LEU A 446 -13.30 8.82 2.57
N PHE A 447 -12.03 9.07 2.19
CA PHE A 447 -11.05 9.54 3.15
C PHE A 447 -11.40 10.94 3.69
N ASP A 448 -11.82 11.87 2.83
CA ASP A 448 -12.27 13.20 3.28
C ASP A 448 -13.42 13.07 4.29
N VAL A 449 -14.47 12.31 3.96
CA VAL A 449 -15.63 12.08 4.84
C VAL A 449 -15.22 11.44 6.17
N LEU A 450 -14.39 10.40 6.15
CA LEU A 450 -13.94 9.73 7.36
C LEU A 450 -13.12 10.65 8.27
N TYR A 451 -12.28 11.52 7.68
CA TYR A 451 -11.52 12.52 8.42
C TYR A 451 -12.42 13.59 9.04
N ASP A 452 -13.40 14.09 8.29
CA ASP A 452 -14.38 15.07 8.77
C ASP A 452 -15.23 14.49 9.90
N ARG A 453 -15.71 13.26 9.74
CA ARG A 453 -16.47 12.53 10.80
C ARG A 453 -15.60 12.34 12.04
N ALA A 454 -14.36 11.88 11.90
CA ALA A 454 -13.46 11.71 13.03
C ALA A 454 -13.23 13.03 13.77
N ASN A 455 -12.94 14.13 13.05
CA ASN A 455 -12.57 15.40 13.64
C ASN A 455 -13.76 16.17 14.21
N PHE A 456 -14.85 16.29 13.45
CA PHE A 456 -15.96 17.18 13.81
C PHE A 456 -17.08 16.47 14.57
N LYS A 457 -17.36 15.19 14.26
CA LYS A 457 -18.43 14.46 14.93
C LYS A 457 -17.95 13.66 16.16
N HIS A 458 -16.76 13.03 16.06
CA HIS A 458 -16.32 12.05 17.07
C HIS A 458 -15.10 12.50 17.88
N GLY A 459 -14.77 13.79 17.89
CA GLY A 459 -13.72 14.34 18.75
C GLY A 459 -12.31 13.79 18.46
N GLY A 460 -12.00 13.53 17.21
CA GLY A 460 -10.69 13.14 16.70
C GLY A 460 -10.50 11.65 16.40
N ARG A 461 -11.53 10.79 16.55
CA ARG A 461 -11.43 9.34 16.29
C ARG A 461 -12.76 8.73 15.91
N LEU A 462 -12.76 7.86 14.91
CA LEU A 462 -13.93 7.08 14.55
C LEU A 462 -14.29 6.06 15.63
N PRO A 463 -15.59 5.78 15.85
CA PRO A 463 -16.07 4.74 16.78
C PRO A 463 -15.60 3.34 16.39
N PHE A 464 -15.63 3.03 15.09
CA PHE A 464 -15.12 1.78 14.53
C PHE A 464 -13.87 2.06 13.71
N HIS A 465 -12.84 1.23 13.91
CA HIS A 465 -11.65 1.28 13.06
C HIS A 465 -12.04 0.93 11.62
N VAL A 466 -11.67 1.77 10.66
CA VAL A 466 -11.92 1.53 9.22
C VAL A 466 -10.65 1.02 8.57
N ARG A 467 -10.73 -0.18 8.01
CA ARG A 467 -9.60 -0.84 7.36
C ARG A 467 -9.83 -0.95 5.86
N CYS A 468 -9.07 -0.21 5.08
CA CYS A 468 -9.08 -0.27 3.63
C CYS A 468 -8.16 -1.39 3.14
N LEU A 469 -8.71 -2.44 2.55
CA LEU A 469 -7.98 -3.57 1.94
C LEU A 469 -7.95 -3.35 0.43
N LEU A 470 -6.90 -2.69 -0.05
CA LEU A 470 -6.78 -2.22 -1.44
C LEU A 470 -6.13 -3.33 -2.31
N ASP A 471 -6.91 -4.38 -2.61
CA ASP A 471 -6.39 -5.48 -3.45
C ASP A 471 -6.26 -5.01 -4.91
N GLU A 472 -5.15 -5.36 -5.54
CA GLU A 472 -4.75 -4.82 -6.85
C GLU A 472 -4.80 -3.27 -6.92
N PHE A 473 -4.18 -2.61 -5.94
CA PHE A 473 -4.20 -1.16 -5.78
C PHE A 473 -3.89 -0.36 -7.06
N ALA A 474 -3.08 -0.93 -7.97
CA ALA A 474 -2.77 -0.31 -9.24
C ALA A 474 -4.00 -0.02 -10.11
N ASN A 475 -5.10 -0.75 -9.93
CA ASN A 475 -6.34 -0.59 -10.68
C ASN A 475 -7.32 0.43 -10.07
N VAL A 476 -7.01 0.98 -8.89
CA VAL A 476 -7.88 1.97 -8.22
C VAL A 476 -7.81 3.36 -8.89
N GLY A 477 -6.77 3.60 -9.69
CA GLY A 477 -6.43 4.95 -10.15
C GLY A 477 -5.59 5.71 -9.09
N THR A 478 -5.25 6.96 -9.40
CA THR A 478 -4.42 7.75 -8.50
C THR A 478 -5.26 8.50 -7.49
N ILE A 479 -5.09 8.18 -6.20
CA ILE A 479 -5.69 8.94 -5.09
C ILE A 479 -4.77 10.12 -4.79
N PRO A 480 -5.24 11.38 -4.92
CA PRO A 480 -4.40 12.55 -4.64
C PRO A 480 -3.93 12.59 -3.19
N ARG A 481 -2.64 12.93 -2.97
CA ARG A 481 -2.04 13.08 -1.64
C ARG A 481 -2.15 11.84 -0.75
N PHE A 482 -2.20 10.65 -1.33
CA PHE A 482 -2.37 9.40 -0.60
C PHE A 482 -1.25 9.14 0.42
N GLU A 483 -0.01 9.53 0.08
CA GLU A 483 1.15 9.45 0.98
C GLU A 483 0.97 10.27 2.26
N GLU A 484 0.34 11.45 2.17
CA GLU A 484 0.06 12.30 3.33
C GLU A 484 -1.08 11.72 4.18
N LEU A 485 -2.11 11.17 3.53
CA LEU A 485 -3.20 10.48 4.21
C LEU A 485 -2.68 9.29 5.02
N LEU A 486 -1.82 8.45 4.44
CA LEU A 486 -1.19 7.32 5.13
C LEU A 486 -0.43 7.74 6.40
N ALA A 487 0.21 8.90 6.39
CA ALA A 487 0.95 9.41 7.54
C ALA A 487 0.04 9.75 8.73
N THR A 488 -1.20 10.19 8.48
CA THR A 488 -2.12 10.74 9.48
C THR A 488 -3.27 9.80 9.88
N MET A 489 -3.63 8.81 9.04
CA MET A 489 -4.75 7.87 9.23
C MET A 489 -4.81 7.20 10.59
N ARG A 490 -3.64 6.86 11.17
CA ARG A 490 -3.55 6.18 12.47
C ARG A 490 -4.28 6.93 13.58
N SER A 491 -4.22 8.27 13.59
CA SER A 491 -4.85 9.07 14.65
C SER A 491 -6.37 9.06 14.57
N MET A 492 -6.93 8.83 13.37
CA MET A 492 -8.37 8.84 13.08
C MET A 492 -9.03 7.46 13.17
N GLU A 493 -8.29 6.40 13.56
CA GLU A 493 -8.73 4.99 13.51
C GLU A 493 -8.99 4.51 12.08
N ILE A 494 -8.16 4.92 11.14
CA ILE A 494 -8.18 4.47 9.74
C ILE A 494 -6.85 3.78 9.45
N SER A 495 -6.87 2.77 8.59
CA SER A 495 -5.67 2.13 8.05
C SER A 495 -5.86 1.68 6.60
N ALA A 496 -4.79 1.72 5.81
CA ALA A 496 -4.77 1.23 4.46
C ALA A 496 -3.78 0.08 4.30
N ASN A 497 -4.26 -1.00 3.70
CA ASN A 497 -3.46 -2.17 3.34
C ASN A 497 -3.30 -2.14 1.82
N VAL A 498 -2.16 -1.65 1.38
CA VAL A 498 -1.82 -1.46 -0.04
C VAL A 498 -1.28 -2.75 -0.59
N ILE A 499 -2.00 -3.37 -1.53
CA ILE A 499 -1.67 -4.68 -2.06
C ILE A 499 -1.34 -4.54 -3.54
N ILE A 500 -0.10 -4.86 -3.89
CA ILE A 500 0.45 -4.70 -5.25
C ILE A 500 1.13 -5.98 -5.72
N GLN A 501 1.34 -6.07 -7.01
CA GLN A 501 2.07 -7.21 -7.59
C GLN A 501 3.59 -7.01 -7.49
N ASN A 502 4.06 -5.77 -7.68
CA ASN A 502 5.45 -5.39 -7.64
C ASN A 502 5.62 -3.89 -7.36
N LEU A 503 6.81 -3.45 -7.00
CA LEU A 503 7.11 -2.05 -6.71
C LEU A 503 7.06 -1.14 -7.94
N SER A 504 7.25 -1.67 -9.14
CA SER A 504 7.19 -0.89 -10.38
C SER A 504 5.79 -0.32 -10.63
N GLN A 505 4.72 -1.04 -10.20
CA GLN A 505 3.35 -0.50 -10.25
C GLN A 505 3.22 0.76 -9.39
N LEU A 506 3.75 0.72 -8.16
CA LEU A 506 3.69 1.87 -7.25
C LEU A 506 4.51 3.06 -7.78
N LYS A 507 5.68 2.79 -8.34
CA LYS A 507 6.54 3.81 -8.99
C LYS A 507 5.84 4.46 -10.18
N LYS A 508 5.10 3.70 -10.99
CA LYS A 508 4.33 4.24 -12.11
C LYS A 508 3.24 5.21 -11.62
N MET A 509 2.51 4.85 -10.57
CA MET A 509 1.38 5.64 -10.05
C MET A 509 1.82 6.91 -9.33
N TYR A 510 2.82 6.83 -8.46
CA TYR A 510 3.20 7.90 -7.54
C TYR A 510 4.57 8.51 -7.84
N LYS A 511 5.23 8.10 -8.94
CA LYS A 511 6.54 8.65 -9.38
C LYS A 511 7.49 8.83 -8.19
N ASP A 512 7.90 10.05 -7.90
CA ASP A 512 8.86 10.35 -6.83
C ASP A 512 8.30 10.13 -5.41
N SER A 513 6.97 10.14 -5.23
CA SER A 513 6.34 9.94 -3.91
C SER A 513 6.17 8.47 -3.50
N TRP A 514 6.51 7.50 -4.36
CA TRP A 514 6.29 6.07 -4.07
C TRP A 514 6.99 5.58 -2.79
N GLU A 515 8.19 6.12 -2.49
CA GLU A 515 8.94 5.78 -1.27
C GLU A 515 8.23 6.27 -0.01
N ASN A 516 7.52 7.41 -0.09
CA ASN A 516 6.72 7.93 1.01
C ASN A 516 5.51 7.01 1.28
N VAL A 517 4.85 6.50 0.23
CA VAL A 517 3.75 5.52 0.39
C VAL A 517 4.26 4.27 1.11
N LEU A 518 5.41 3.73 0.69
CA LEU A 518 6.02 2.57 1.31
C LEU A 518 6.47 2.86 2.75
N GLY A 519 7.13 4.02 2.98
CA GLY A 519 7.66 4.43 4.27
C GLY A 519 6.59 4.69 5.34
N ASN A 520 5.35 5.05 4.92
CA ASN A 520 4.22 5.24 5.81
C ASN A 520 3.48 3.94 6.17
N CYS A 521 3.94 2.78 5.69
CA CYS A 521 3.47 1.46 6.10
C CYS A 521 4.45 0.87 7.14
N ASP A 522 4.02 0.75 8.39
CA ASP A 522 4.85 0.16 9.45
C ASP A 522 5.14 -1.34 9.24
N SER A 523 4.37 -1.99 8.37
CA SER A 523 4.56 -3.39 8.00
C SER A 523 4.68 -3.56 6.49
N LEU A 524 5.65 -4.36 6.05
CA LEU A 524 5.82 -4.81 4.67
C LEU A 524 5.80 -6.33 4.66
N LEU A 525 4.84 -6.91 3.94
CA LEU A 525 4.69 -8.35 3.75
C LEU A 525 5.03 -8.72 2.31
N PHE A 526 6.11 -9.46 2.12
CA PHE A 526 6.52 -9.99 0.82
C PHE A 526 6.10 -11.46 0.70
N LEU A 527 5.22 -11.73 -0.26
CA LEU A 527 4.63 -13.06 -0.53
C LEU A 527 5.33 -13.82 -1.67
N GLY A 528 6.45 -13.32 -2.16
CA GLY A 528 7.15 -13.86 -3.31
C GLY A 528 6.83 -13.13 -4.62
N GLY A 529 7.74 -13.23 -5.57
CA GLY A 529 7.64 -12.58 -6.88
C GLY A 529 8.94 -12.74 -7.65
N GLN A 530 8.95 -12.32 -8.93
CA GLN A 530 10.09 -12.47 -9.83
C GLN A 530 10.65 -11.11 -10.33
N GLU A 531 9.99 -10.01 -10.01
CA GLU A 531 10.35 -8.68 -10.51
C GLU A 531 11.64 -8.18 -9.85
N PRO A 532 12.69 -7.86 -10.64
CA PRO A 532 14.03 -7.58 -10.12
C PRO A 532 14.07 -6.41 -9.14
N THR A 533 13.38 -5.30 -9.44
CA THR A 533 13.38 -4.10 -8.59
C THR A 533 12.83 -4.40 -7.19
N THR A 534 11.76 -5.22 -7.11
CA THR A 534 11.18 -5.66 -5.84
C THR A 534 12.14 -6.56 -5.08
N LEU A 535 12.74 -7.53 -5.77
CA LEU A 535 13.68 -8.47 -5.14
C LEU A 535 14.92 -7.77 -4.59
N GLU A 536 15.49 -6.83 -5.35
CA GLU A 536 16.61 -6.00 -4.90
C GLU A 536 16.24 -5.15 -3.68
N HIS A 537 15.06 -4.54 -3.69
CA HIS A 537 14.57 -3.75 -2.57
C HIS A 537 14.42 -4.61 -1.31
N VAL A 538 13.82 -5.80 -1.42
CA VAL A 538 13.63 -6.75 -0.31
C VAL A 538 14.99 -7.22 0.22
N SER A 539 15.91 -7.63 -0.65
CA SER A 539 17.26 -8.07 -0.26
C SER A 539 18.04 -6.96 0.46
N LYS A 540 18.02 -5.72 -0.06
CA LYS A 540 18.65 -4.55 0.58
C LYS A 540 18.01 -4.23 1.94
N THR A 541 16.69 -4.34 2.05
CA THR A 541 15.95 -4.08 3.30
C THR A 541 16.23 -5.13 4.37
N LEU A 542 16.45 -6.38 3.98
CA LEU A 542 16.91 -7.44 4.89
C LEU A 542 18.25 -7.12 5.52
N GLY A 543 19.12 -6.40 4.80
CA GLY A 543 20.45 -6.01 5.25
C GLY A 543 21.44 -7.17 5.24
N LYS A 544 22.61 -6.94 5.84
CA LYS A 544 23.74 -7.90 5.83
C LYS A 544 23.94 -8.53 7.19
N GLU A 545 24.31 -9.80 7.19
CA GLU A 545 24.87 -10.53 8.33
C GLU A 545 26.36 -10.72 8.16
N THR A 546 27.08 -10.87 9.25
CA THR A 546 28.50 -11.18 9.25
C THR A 546 28.67 -12.69 9.29
N ILE A 547 29.35 -13.24 8.29
CA ILE A 547 29.66 -14.66 8.21
C ILE A 547 31.18 -14.91 8.30
N ASP A 548 31.56 -15.98 8.99
CA ASP A 548 32.93 -16.48 9.01
C ASP A 548 33.22 -17.25 7.70
N THR A 549 34.26 -16.87 6.98
CA THR A 549 34.72 -17.54 5.76
C THR A 549 36.09 -18.15 5.97
N ARG A 550 36.31 -19.37 5.48
CA ARG A 550 37.60 -20.02 5.45
C ARG A 550 38.12 -20.14 4.03
N PHE A 551 39.25 -19.57 3.78
CA PHE A 551 39.95 -19.72 2.52
C PHE A 551 41.06 -20.74 2.66
N HIS A 552 40.95 -21.85 1.92
CA HIS A 552 41.99 -22.89 1.84
C HIS A 552 42.87 -22.63 0.59
N ASN A 553 44.06 -22.13 0.79
CA ASN A 553 45.03 -22.00 -0.28
C ASN A 553 45.98 -23.21 -0.26
N ARG A 554 45.94 -24.05 -1.30
CA ARG A 554 46.80 -25.21 -1.47
C ARG A 554 47.71 -25.00 -2.68
N THR A 555 48.98 -24.78 -2.43
CA THR A 555 50.00 -24.72 -3.49
C THR A 555 50.56 -26.13 -3.73
N ARG A 556 50.42 -26.64 -4.97
CA ARG A 556 51.02 -27.93 -5.38
C ARG A 556 52.36 -27.67 -6.00
N GLY A 557 53.45 -28.19 -5.41
CA GLY A 557 54.82 -28.13 -5.87
C GLY A 557 55.73 -28.92 -4.95
N ARG A 558 57.06 -28.97 -5.28
CA ARG A 558 58.06 -29.72 -4.51
C ARG A 558 58.20 -29.24 -3.05
N ASN A 559 57.69 -27.99 -2.75
CA ASN A 559 57.55 -27.42 -1.42
C ASN A 559 56.06 -26.98 -1.22
N GLY A 560 55.11 -27.91 -1.37
CA GLY A 560 53.70 -27.59 -1.23
C GLY A 560 53.35 -27.08 0.18
N SER A 561 52.73 -25.93 0.28
CA SER A 561 52.21 -25.37 1.54
C SER A 561 50.70 -25.30 1.50
N THR A 562 50.08 -25.60 2.65
CA THR A 562 48.64 -25.38 2.87
C THR A 562 48.48 -24.25 3.89
N SER A 563 47.84 -23.16 3.52
CA SER A 563 47.45 -22.12 4.47
C SER A 563 45.97 -22.02 4.60
N GLU A 564 45.47 -21.99 5.82
CA GLU A 564 44.07 -21.66 6.17
C GLU A 564 44.06 -20.21 6.61
N ASN A 565 43.19 -19.42 5.97
CA ASN A 565 42.96 -18.03 6.35
C ASN A 565 41.50 -17.87 6.74
N ASP A 566 41.26 -17.57 8.01
CA ASP A 566 39.93 -17.22 8.51
C ASP A 566 39.67 -15.75 8.15
N GLY A 567 38.66 -15.50 7.33
CA GLY A 567 38.20 -14.16 6.96
C GLY A 567 36.76 -13.91 7.48
N ILE A 568 36.38 -12.65 7.53
CA ILE A 568 35.02 -12.23 7.88
C ILE A 568 34.45 -11.52 6.66
N LEU A 569 33.24 -11.90 6.24
CA LEU A 569 32.55 -11.33 5.08
C LEU A 569 31.13 -10.90 5.45
N GLY A 570 30.70 -9.75 4.89
CA GLY A 570 29.30 -9.35 4.95
C GLY A 570 28.50 -10.01 3.83
N ARG A 571 27.52 -10.82 4.20
CA ARG A 571 26.58 -11.44 3.26
C ARG A 571 25.18 -10.86 3.49
N GLU A 572 24.43 -10.63 2.44
CA GLU A 572 23.01 -10.32 2.56
C GLU A 572 22.28 -11.47 3.27
N LEU A 573 21.40 -11.13 4.22
CA LEU A 573 20.66 -12.11 5.01
C LEU A 573 19.87 -13.09 4.10
N MET A 574 19.44 -12.59 2.94
CA MET A 574 18.91 -13.36 1.83
C MET A 574 19.22 -12.66 0.51
N THR A 575 19.87 -13.36 -0.40
CA THR A 575 20.26 -12.80 -1.72
C THR A 575 19.05 -12.75 -2.66
N VAL A 576 19.15 -11.99 -3.75
CA VAL A 576 18.12 -11.92 -4.80
C VAL A 576 17.79 -13.30 -5.37
N ASP A 577 18.79 -14.15 -5.55
CA ASP A 577 18.60 -15.51 -6.10
C ASP A 577 17.87 -16.42 -5.11
N GLU A 578 18.15 -16.29 -3.82
CA GLU A 578 17.44 -17.03 -2.78
C GLU A 578 15.98 -16.55 -2.65
N LEU A 579 15.73 -15.25 -2.83
CA LEU A 579 14.37 -14.71 -2.85
C LEU A 579 13.53 -15.24 -4.02
N LYS A 580 14.15 -15.44 -5.20
CA LYS A 580 13.50 -16.01 -6.39
C LYS A 580 13.00 -17.43 -6.20
N VAL A 581 13.70 -18.22 -5.37
CA VAL A 581 13.40 -19.64 -5.14
C VAL A 581 12.68 -19.89 -3.81
N MET A 582 12.15 -18.84 -3.17
CA MET A 582 11.28 -19.00 -2.00
C MET A 582 10.11 -19.92 -2.32
N LYS A 583 9.78 -20.82 -1.40
CA LYS A 583 8.65 -21.72 -1.57
C LYS A 583 7.32 -20.98 -1.55
N ASP A 584 6.31 -21.51 -2.22
CA ASP A 584 4.99 -20.88 -2.35
C ASP A 584 4.29 -20.62 -1.02
N ASN A 585 4.60 -21.37 0.02
CA ASN A 585 4.03 -21.19 1.36
C ASN A 585 4.85 -20.26 2.27
N GLU A 586 6.03 -19.80 1.83
CA GLU A 586 6.92 -18.93 2.60
C GLU A 586 6.65 -17.46 2.32
N CYS A 587 6.94 -16.60 3.30
CA CYS A 587 6.84 -15.16 3.17
C CYS A 587 7.83 -14.45 4.10
N ILE A 588 8.13 -13.19 3.79
CA ILE A 588 8.98 -12.34 4.61
C ILE A 588 8.15 -11.18 5.11
N LEU A 589 8.20 -10.94 6.42
CA LEU A 589 7.51 -9.83 7.06
C LEU A 589 8.51 -8.89 7.72
N PHE A 590 8.42 -7.63 7.35
CA PHE A 590 9.11 -6.54 8.01
C PHE A 590 8.11 -5.76 8.87
N VAL A 591 8.53 -5.42 10.09
CA VAL A 591 7.78 -4.52 10.96
C VAL A 591 8.74 -3.49 11.52
N ARG A 592 8.40 -2.22 11.41
CA ARG A 592 9.25 -1.11 11.83
C ARG A 592 9.82 -1.31 13.25
N GLY A 593 11.15 -1.24 13.39
CA GLY A 593 11.86 -1.36 14.67
C GLY A 593 11.92 -2.78 15.23
N ILE A 594 11.67 -3.81 14.41
CA ILE A 594 11.84 -5.23 14.73
C ILE A 594 12.64 -5.86 13.59
N TYR A 595 13.43 -6.89 13.91
CA TYR A 595 14.12 -7.66 12.88
C TYR A 595 13.13 -8.36 11.94
N PRO A 596 13.47 -8.60 10.67
CA PRO A 596 12.59 -9.27 9.72
C PRO A 596 12.24 -10.69 10.17
N PHE A 597 11.01 -11.09 9.86
CA PHE A 597 10.51 -12.43 10.11
C PHE A 597 10.51 -13.23 8.81
N PHE A 598 11.10 -14.43 8.82
CA PHE A 598 10.86 -15.46 7.81
C PHE A 598 9.76 -16.37 8.31
N CYS A 599 8.62 -16.38 7.63
CA CYS A 599 7.39 -16.98 8.11
C CYS A 599 6.73 -17.85 7.05
N ILE A 600 5.74 -18.61 7.48
CA ILE A 600 4.79 -19.30 6.61
C ILE A 600 3.58 -18.39 6.38
N LYS A 601 3.06 -18.34 5.16
CA LYS A 601 1.81 -17.66 4.80
C LYS A 601 0.66 -18.21 5.64
N PHE A 602 -0.34 -17.38 5.93
CA PHE A 602 -1.46 -17.83 6.76
C PHE A 602 -2.25 -18.94 6.07
N VAL A 603 -2.46 -20.04 6.76
CA VAL A 603 -3.24 -21.17 6.28
C VAL A 603 -4.72 -20.88 6.57
N ILE A 604 -5.48 -20.48 5.53
CA ILE A 604 -6.85 -20.00 5.64
C ILE A 604 -7.80 -21.02 6.30
N GLU A 605 -7.57 -22.31 6.06
CA GLU A 605 -8.35 -23.44 6.61
C GLU A 605 -8.26 -23.54 8.13
N LYS A 606 -7.22 -22.94 8.75
CA LYS A 606 -7.06 -22.89 10.21
C LYS A 606 -7.90 -21.80 10.87
N HIS A 607 -8.47 -20.89 10.07
CA HIS A 607 -9.30 -19.82 10.65
C HIS A 607 -10.66 -20.39 11.10
N PRO A 608 -11.16 -20.07 12.30
CA PRO A 608 -12.43 -20.58 12.81
C PRO A 608 -13.61 -20.34 11.88
N ASN A 609 -13.62 -19.19 11.20
CA ASN A 609 -14.68 -18.78 10.28
C ASN A 609 -14.56 -19.34 8.86
N TYR A 610 -13.54 -20.17 8.58
CA TYR A 610 -13.35 -20.72 7.23
C TYR A 610 -14.57 -21.50 6.72
N LYS A 611 -15.25 -22.21 7.63
CA LYS A 611 -16.46 -23.00 7.30
C LYS A 611 -17.66 -22.15 6.90
N LEU A 612 -17.63 -20.84 7.13
CA LEU A 612 -18.67 -19.89 6.76
C LEU A 612 -18.45 -19.24 5.38
N LEU A 613 -17.31 -19.56 4.73
CA LEU A 613 -16.98 -19.03 3.42
C LEU A 613 -17.52 -19.91 2.29
N GLU A 614 -17.72 -19.32 1.11
CA GLU A 614 -17.96 -20.04 -0.14
C GLU A 614 -16.83 -21.03 -0.47
N ASP A 615 -15.58 -20.70 -0.12
CA ASP A 615 -14.40 -21.56 -0.29
C ASP A 615 -14.55 -22.93 0.42
N TRP A 616 -15.39 -23.02 1.47
CA TRP A 616 -15.76 -24.26 2.13
C TRP A 616 -17.01 -24.91 1.55
N ASP A 617 -18.07 -24.13 1.35
CA ASP A 617 -19.36 -24.59 0.84
C ASP A 617 -19.97 -23.51 -0.05
N ARG A 618 -20.28 -23.85 -1.31
CA ARG A 618 -20.88 -22.95 -2.29
C ARG A 618 -22.21 -22.32 -1.81
N ASN A 619 -22.93 -22.97 -0.92
CA ASN A 619 -24.15 -22.43 -0.31
C ASN A 619 -23.87 -21.20 0.59
N ASN A 620 -22.63 -20.94 0.96
CA ASN A 620 -22.20 -19.76 1.70
C ASN A 620 -21.89 -18.56 0.80
N ALA A 621 -22.04 -18.70 -0.50
CA ALA A 621 -21.86 -17.58 -1.43
C ALA A 621 -22.84 -16.44 -1.14
N TYR A 622 -22.35 -15.21 -1.21
CA TYR A 622 -23.22 -14.03 -1.21
C TYR A 622 -23.78 -13.81 -2.61
N LEU A 623 -25.09 -13.66 -2.72
CA LEU A 623 -25.76 -13.42 -4.00
C LEU A 623 -25.90 -11.92 -4.22
N ILE A 624 -25.27 -11.42 -5.28
CA ILE A 624 -25.30 -10.01 -5.66
C ILE A 624 -26.65 -9.59 -6.27
N SER A 625 -27.44 -10.56 -6.76
CA SER A 625 -28.75 -10.35 -7.40
C SER A 625 -29.77 -9.60 -6.53
N ASP A 626 -29.56 -9.57 -5.22
CA ASP A 626 -30.44 -8.87 -4.27
C ASP A 626 -30.21 -7.35 -4.27
N ILE A 627 -29.09 -6.90 -4.87
CA ILE A 627 -28.73 -5.48 -4.99
C ILE A 627 -29.15 -5.02 -6.38
N LYS A 628 -29.88 -3.91 -6.47
CA LYS A 628 -30.28 -3.29 -7.73
C LYS A 628 -29.89 -1.83 -7.73
N THR A 629 -29.33 -1.36 -8.84
CA THR A 629 -29.01 0.04 -9.07
C THR A 629 -30.30 0.81 -9.33
N VAL A 630 -30.47 1.95 -8.68
CA VAL A 630 -31.58 2.88 -8.95
C VAL A 630 -31.33 3.52 -10.32
N GLN A 631 -32.36 3.52 -11.17
CA GLN A 631 -32.25 4.04 -12.52
C GLN A 631 -32.39 5.57 -12.55
N TYR A 632 -31.63 6.20 -13.42
CA TYR A 632 -31.74 7.64 -13.69
C TYR A 632 -33.15 8.01 -14.17
N GLY A 633 -33.76 9.05 -13.57
CA GLY A 633 -35.15 9.45 -13.83
C GLY A 633 -36.21 8.76 -12.99
N TYR A 634 -35.86 7.76 -12.16
CA TYR A 634 -36.71 7.14 -11.15
C TYR A 634 -36.42 7.60 -9.72
N TYR A 635 -35.54 8.57 -9.57
CA TYR A 635 -35.18 9.11 -8.27
C TYR A 635 -36.33 9.98 -7.75
N ASP A 636 -37.05 9.50 -6.74
CA ASP A 636 -38.05 10.26 -5.99
C ASP A 636 -37.49 10.65 -4.62
N GLU A 637 -37.46 11.95 -4.30
CA GLU A 637 -36.97 12.45 -3.01
C GLU A 637 -37.71 11.87 -1.81
N GLN A 638 -38.98 11.42 -1.98
CA GLN A 638 -39.80 10.85 -0.90
C GLN A 638 -39.24 9.50 -0.41
N GLU A 639 -38.60 8.68 -1.26
CA GLU A 639 -38.01 7.42 -0.82
C GLU A 639 -36.74 7.63 0.04
N ASN A 640 -36.10 8.79 -0.06
CA ASN A 640 -34.88 9.09 0.74
C ASN A 640 -35.22 9.55 2.18
N GLU A 641 -36.38 10.16 2.41
CA GLU A 641 -36.81 10.54 3.76
C GLU A 641 -37.23 9.31 4.58
N ASP A 642 -37.80 8.28 3.92
CA ASP A 642 -38.20 7.03 4.58
C ASP A 642 -37.00 6.12 4.94
N LEU A 643 -35.86 6.26 4.26
CA LEU A 643 -34.61 5.53 4.59
C LEU A 643 -33.91 6.05 5.84
N HIS A 644 -34.25 7.22 6.34
CA HIS A 644 -33.74 7.82 7.57
C HIS A 644 -34.62 7.58 8.80
N SER A 645 -35.83 7.00 8.63
CA SER A 645 -36.79 6.70 9.70
C SER A 645 -36.74 5.21 10.08
N GLU A 646 -36.22 4.93 11.27
CA GLU A 646 -36.31 3.79 12.19
C GLU A 646 -36.22 2.32 11.67
N PRO A 647 -35.66 1.41 12.47
CA PRO A 647 -35.61 -0.02 12.13
C PRO A 647 -36.99 -0.62 12.16
N ILE A 648 -37.46 -1.16 11.03
CA ILE A 648 -38.68 -1.93 10.92
C ILE A 648 -38.51 -3.24 11.70
N ASP A 649 -39.33 -3.39 12.72
CA ASP A 649 -39.53 -4.62 13.49
C ASP A 649 -40.23 -5.65 12.57
N ASP A 650 -39.58 -6.76 12.30
CA ASP A 650 -40.10 -7.87 11.50
C ASP A 650 -41.18 -8.65 12.27
N SER A 651 -42.37 -8.11 12.39
CA SER A 651 -43.57 -8.90 12.74
C SER A 651 -44.80 -8.22 12.18
N GLU A 652 -45.30 -8.74 11.12
CA GLU A 652 -46.68 -8.96 10.68
C GLU A 652 -46.88 -8.75 9.18
N GLY A 653 -47.23 -9.83 8.52
CA GLY A 653 -47.57 -9.83 7.11
C GLY A 653 -48.93 -9.15 6.83
N THR A 654 -48.96 -8.37 5.78
CA THR A 654 -50.21 -8.20 5.00
C THR A 654 -49.89 -7.78 3.56
N SER A 655 -50.58 -8.42 2.68
CA SER A 655 -50.63 -8.27 1.22
C SER A 655 -50.96 -6.84 0.77
N GLY A 656 -50.19 -6.32 -0.18
CA GLY A 656 -50.52 -5.06 -0.84
C GLY A 656 -49.96 -4.96 -2.25
N ASN A 657 -50.81 -5.14 -3.20
CA ASN A 657 -50.83 -4.72 -4.62
C ASN A 657 -49.57 -4.71 -5.46
N VAL A 658 -49.47 -5.75 -6.26
CA VAL A 658 -48.67 -5.80 -7.48
C VAL A 658 -49.27 -4.84 -8.50
N VAL A 659 -48.61 -3.73 -8.79
CA VAL A 659 -48.88 -2.88 -9.95
C VAL A 659 -48.31 -3.57 -11.16
N THR A 660 -49.16 -3.92 -12.11
CA THR A 660 -48.78 -4.67 -13.31
C THR A 660 -48.03 -3.84 -14.30
N LYS A 661 -47.03 -4.47 -14.86
CA LYS A 661 -45.98 -4.05 -15.81
C LYS A 661 -46.44 -3.35 -17.12
N THR A 662 -47.74 -3.05 -17.27
CA THR A 662 -48.35 -2.62 -18.55
C THR A 662 -48.50 -1.11 -18.71
N GLU A 663 -48.36 -0.29 -17.65
CA GLU A 663 -48.49 1.17 -17.78
C GLU A 663 -47.16 1.92 -17.98
N ILE A 664 -46.00 1.22 -17.87
CA ILE A 664 -44.69 1.82 -17.87
C ILE A 664 -44.14 1.97 -19.30
N THR A 665 -44.63 1.20 -20.26
CA THR A 665 -44.11 1.19 -21.64
C THR A 665 -44.59 2.38 -22.50
N ASP A 666 -45.70 2.99 -22.17
CA ASP A 666 -46.29 4.06 -23.02
C ASP A 666 -45.74 5.48 -22.74
N ARG A 667 -45.01 5.67 -21.63
CA ARG A 667 -44.38 6.98 -21.35
C ARG A 667 -42.94 7.13 -21.91
N ARG A 668 -42.23 6.02 -22.21
CA ARG A 668 -40.91 6.05 -22.78
C ARG A 668 -40.91 6.50 -24.26
N THR A 669 -41.91 6.13 -25.03
CA THR A 669 -41.98 6.43 -26.46
C THR A 669 -42.26 7.90 -26.80
N SER A 670 -42.87 8.66 -25.90
CA SER A 670 -43.23 10.05 -26.19
C SER A 670 -42.13 11.08 -25.86
N SER A 671 -41.13 10.73 -25.06
CA SER A 671 -40.00 11.61 -24.74
C SER A 671 -38.77 11.37 -25.60
N GLU A 672 -38.54 10.13 -26.08
CA GLU A 672 -37.46 9.81 -27.00
C GLU A 672 -37.75 10.26 -28.42
N GLU A 673 -38.99 10.18 -28.91
CA GLU A 673 -39.40 10.67 -30.24
C GLU A 673 -39.38 12.20 -30.34
N ALA A 674 -39.55 12.93 -29.24
CA ALA A 674 -39.45 14.40 -29.22
C ALA A 674 -37.99 14.91 -29.23
N LEU A 675 -37.07 14.12 -28.72
CA LEU A 675 -35.63 14.46 -28.69
C LEU A 675 -34.92 14.15 -30.01
N ASP A 676 -35.34 13.10 -30.73
CA ASP A 676 -34.73 12.71 -32.00
C ASP A 676 -35.13 13.59 -33.20
N GLN A 677 -36.27 14.32 -33.12
CA GLN A 677 -36.71 15.19 -34.25
C GLN A 677 -36.08 16.59 -34.27
N GLU A 678 -35.56 17.10 -33.13
CA GLU A 678 -34.82 18.37 -33.13
C GLU A 678 -33.33 18.22 -33.43
N PHE A 679 -32.81 17.00 -33.48
CA PHE A 679 -31.35 16.72 -33.65
C PHE A 679 -30.88 16.64 -35.10
N GLU A 680 -31.76 16.62 -36.12
CA GLU A 680 -31.37 16.47 -37.53
C GLU A 680 -30.79 17.75 -38.17
N GLN A 681 -30.71 18.89 -37.50
CA GLN A 681 -30.18 20.14 -38.07
C GLN A 681 -29.02 20.81 -37.29
N SER A 682 -28.51 20.23 -36.22
CA SER A 682 -27.32 20.74 -35.53
C SER A 682 -26.15 19.80 -35.79
N VAL A 683 -24.99 20.38 -36.09
CA VAL A 683 -23.71 19.65 -36.22
C VAL A 683 -23.41 19.03 -34.85
N THR A 684 -23.48 17.71 -34.74
CA THR A 684 -23.24 16.99 -33.52
C THR A 684 -21.77 17.03 -33.09
N ILE A 685 -21.51 16.91 -31.77
CA ILE A 685 -20.16 16.78 -31.23
C ILE A 685 -19.43 15.60 -31.94
N GLU A 686 -20.14 14.58 -32.41
CA GLU A 686 -19.60 13.45 -33.15
C GLU A 686 -19.09 13.84 -34.55
N ASP A 687 -19.75 14.79 -35.25
CA ASP A 687 -19.28 15.32 -36.52
C ASP A 687 -18.03 16.17 -36.37
N ILE A 688 -17.87 16.85 -35.21
CA ILE A 688 -16.67 17.63 -34.86
C ILE A 688 -15.50 16.70 -34.58
N ILE A 689 -15.72 15.60 -33.88
CA ILE A 689 -14.68 14.60 -33.54
C ILE A 689 -14.25 13.85 -34.80
N GLY A 690 -15.18 13.47 -35.68
CA GLY A 690 -14.90 12.76 -36.94
C GLY A 690 -14.03 13.60 -37.88
N ASN A 691 -14.32 14.88 -38.05
CA ASN A 691 -13.56 15.77 -38.94
C ASN A 691 -12.16 16.13 -38.43
N GLN A 692 -11.94 16.22 -37.14
CA GLN A 692 -10.59 16.49 -36.59
C GLN A 692 -9.65 15.29 -36.66
N VAL A 693 -10.14 14.06 -36.59
CA VAL A 693 -9.30 12.86 -36.77
C VAL A 693 -8.75 12.77 -38.20
N HIS A 694 -9.51 13.21 -39.23
CA HIS A 694 -9.01 13.24 -40.60
C HIS A 694 -7.98 14.34 -40.87
N THR A 695 -8.04 15.46 -40.18
CA THR A 695 -7.09 16.59 -40.37
C THR A 695 -5.73 16.32 -39.72
N PHE A 696 -5.67 15.47 -38.66
CA PHE A 696 -4.41 15.15 -37.97
C PHE A 696 -3.56 14.09 -38.71
N ILE A 697 -4.12 13.35 -39.66
CA ILE A 697 -3.38 12.32 -40.43
C ILE A 697 -2.71 12.93 -41.69
N GLY A 698 -3.09 14.14 -42.10
CA GLY A 698 -2.68 14.78 -43.36
C GLY A 698 -1.50 15.76 -43.33
N ALA A 699 -0.94 16.13 -42.19
CA ALA A 699 0.08 17.17 -42.13
C ALA A 699 1.32 16.77 -41.34
N LYS A 700 2.24 16.04 -42.02
CA LYS A 700 3.67 16.03 -41.69
C LYS A 700 4.51 15.89 -42.92
N GLU A 701 4.67 16.99 -43.67
CA GLU A 701 5.88 17.19 -44.44
C GLU A 701 6.91 17.91 -43.60
N PHE A 702 8.06 17.25 -43.38
CA PHE A 702 9.22 17.83 -42.72
C PHE A 702 9.99 18.74 -43.70
N PRO A 703 10.52 19.88 -43.30
CA PRO A 703 11.39 20.69 -44.15
C PRO A 703 12.73 19.97 -44.35
N LYS A 704 13.14 19.86 -45.58
CA LYS A 704 14.44 19.36 -46.04
C LYS A 704 15.50 20.41 -45.70
N ASP A 705 16.44 20.07 -44.81
CA ASP A 705 17.69 20.79 -44.66
C ASP A 705 18.82 19.98 -45.33
N PRO A 706 19.57 20.57 -46.29
CA PRO A 706 20.59 19.85 -47.05
C PRO A 706 21.96 20.10 -46.42
N LYS A 707 22.52 19.12 -45.68
CA LYS A 707 23.97 18.91 -45.54
C LYS A 707 24.24 17.83 -44.49
N HIS A 708 24.53 16.66 -44.94
CA HIS A 708 25.53 15.66 -44.54
C HIS A 708 25.01 14.27 -44.91
N GLY A 709 25.67 13.67 -45.88
CA GLY A 709 25.30 12.40 -46.43
C GLY A 709 25.70 11.22 -45.55
N PHE A 710 24.79 10.27 -45.42
CA PHE A 710 25.09 8.85 -45.29
C PHE A 710 24.06 8.07 -46.10
N ALA A 711 24.54 7.12 -46.90
CA ALA A 711 23.73 6.29 -47.78
C ALA A 711 22.91 5.25 -47.02
N PRO A 712 21.68 4.94 -47.47
CA PRO A 712 20.94 3.82 -46.90
C PRO A 712 21.33 2.51 -47.56
N ALA A 713 21.51 1.47 -46.75
CA ALA A 713 21.63 0.10 -47.23
C ALA A 713 20.25 -0.44 -47.64
N ASN A 714 20.22 -0.99 -48.85
CA ASN A 714 19.09 -1.73 -49.42
C ASN A 714 18.77 -2.95 -48.55
N LEU A 715 17.48 -3.15 -48.28
CA LEU A 715 16.92 -4.45 -47.92
C LEU A 715 15.75 -4.73 -48.86
N ASP A 716 16.01 -5.71 -49.72
CA ASP A 716 15.09 -6.25 -50.72
C ASP A 716 13.93 -7.00 -50.07
N ASN A 717 12.80 -6.91 -50.72
CA ASN A 717 11.58 -7.71 -50.53
C ASN A 717 11.89 -9.20 -50.59
N THR A 718 11.43 -9.95 -49.57
CA THR A 718 11.13 -11.37 -49.72
C THR A 718 9.80 -11.67 -49.04
N GLU A 719 8.83 -12.01 -49.87
CA GLU A 719 7.56 -12.63 -49.51
C GLU A 719 7.83 -13.95 -48.81
N MET A 720 7.22 -14.17 -47.67
CA MET A 720 7.18 -15.49 -47.03
C MET A 720 5.75 -16.05 -47.13
N VAL A 721 5.60 -17.02 -48.00
CA VAL A 721 4.42 -17.87 -48.13
C VAL A 721 4.41 -18.85 -46.94
N VAL A 722 3.34 -18.80 -46.16
CA VAL A 722 3.08 -19.78 -45.07
C VAL A 722 2.33 -20.95 -45.67
N THR A 723 3.00 -22.12 -45.83
CA THR A 723 2.35 -23.40 -46.02
C THR A 723 2.27 -24.13 -44.68
N ALA A 724 1.05 -24.48 -44.29
CA ALA A 724 0.79 -25.36 -43.14
C ALA A 724 0.92 -26.82 -43.55
N GLU A 725 1.62 -27.65 -42.80
CA GLU A 725 1.34 -29.08 -42.66
C GLU A 725 1.68 -29.63 -41.26
N PRO A 726 0.95 -30.68 -40.82
CA PRO A 726 0.88 -31.09 -39.43
C PRO A 726 1.64 -32.38 -39.17
N ASN A 727 1.79 -32.71 -37.87
CA ASN A 727 2.24 -33.96 -37.28
C ASN A 727 3.68 -34.02 -36.75
N LEU A 728 3.78 -34.02 -35.44
CA LEU A 728 4.66 -34.94 -34.71
C LEU A 728 4.22 -35.01 -33.21
N LYS A 729 3.79 -36.17 -32.83
CA LYS A 729 3.51 -36.57 -31.42
C LYS A 729 4.82 -36.71 -30.65
N PRO A 730 4.87 -36.39 -29.36
CA PRO A 730 5.96 -36.79 -28.47
C PRO A 730 5.72 -38.23 -27.95
N PRO A 731 6.77 -39.02 -27.70
CA PRO A 731 6.64 -40.31 -27.08
C PRO A 731 6.54 -40.18 -25.56
N PHE A 732 5.45 -40.71 -25.01
CA PHE A 732 5.37 -41.07 -23.59
C PHE A 732 6.06 -42.44 -23.42
N THR A 733 6.94 -42.52 -22.44
CA THR A 733 7.31 -43.79 -21.80
C THR A 733 6.93 -43.66 -20.33
N GLU A 734 5.93 -44.46 -19.97
CA GLU A 734 5.63 -44.82 -18.58
C GLU A 734 6.82 -45.54 -17.96
N VAL A 735 7.23 -45.12 -16.79
CA VAL A 735 8.01 -45.93 -15.85
C VAL A 735 7.22 -45.98 -14.54
N THR A 736 6.55 -47.13 -14.37
CA THR A 736 6.08 -47.61 -13.09
C THR A 736 7.29 -48.14 -12.32
N ASP A 737 7.56 -47.61 -11.14
CA ASP A 737 8.25 -48.34 -10.08
C ASP A 737 7.76 -47.85 -8.71
N GLU A 738 6.92 -48.70 -8.12
CA GLU A 738 6.62 -48.68 -6.69
C GLU A 738 7.82 -49.31 -5.97
N SER A 739 8.57 -48.51 -5.23
CA SER A 739 9.33 -48.92 -4.04
C SER A 739 10.20 -47.79 -3.55
N TYR A 740 9.73 -47.06 -2.54
CA TYR A 740 10.53 -46.40 -1.49
C TYR A 740 9.56 -45.66 -0.53
N LEU A 741 8.75 -46.45 0.16
CA LEU A 741 8.25 -46.08 1.49
C LEU A 741 9.04 -46.95 2.44
N ASP A 742 9.90 -46.36 3.21
CA ASP A 742 10.21 -46.66 4.60
C ASP A 742 11.56 -46.06 5.00
N SER A 743 11.56 -45.49 6.13
CA SER A 743 12.67 -44.94 6.93
C SER A 743 12.89 -43.39 6.83
N PHE A 744 12.38 -42.70 7.83
CA PHE A 744 13.16 -41.87 8.74
C PHE A 744 12.24 -41.36 9.86
N ASP A 745 12.17 -42.16 10.92
CA ASP A 745 11.87 -41.70 12.26
C ASP A 745 13.14 -41.05 12.88
N VAL A 746 12.94 -40.04 13.71
CA VAL A 746 13.82 -39.58 14.83
C VAL A 746 15.12 -38.84 14.43
N ILE A 747 15.15 -37.55 14.51
CA ILE A 747 15.81 -36.74 15.59
C ILE A 747 15.26 -35.29 15.51
#